data_646168a4c33f68bc24bb71e9b5e64aac
#
_entry.id   646168a4c33f68bc24bb71e9b5e64aac
#
_cell.length_a   1.000
_cell.length_b   1.000
_cell.length_c   1.000
_cell.angle_alpha   90.00
_cell.angle_beta   90.00
_cell.angle_gamma   90.00
#
_symmetry.space_group_name_H-M   'P 1'
#
loop_
_entity.id
_entity.type
_entity.pdbx_description
1 polymer ?
#
loop_
_entity_poly.entity_id
_entity_poly.type
_entity_poly.pdbx_seq_one_letter_code
_entity_poly.pdbx_strand_id
1 'polypeptide(L)'
;MILRTILTFSAVLAVGVASAAHTDAPPGRYDYTAKVAAAGAAGKAAATKSNEPEEALALADRTYAYVAKALGEAALKDEKAELEADRTWLAAAKTERARKTVEKEIRRLRRRILFRHPDLQFKKLLAVQRGIPYSRENHMVDQYLGRWSRPGPGLVVLENWQTAPKKSSLLGGKLPTGTVINPDLHWNADRILFSFCDHTAKPPADAQKLKVPEVIVRDDPWVKKVDPAHPIYGPGYKAGGERAVAHRRYFIYECAADGSWVRQVTGCPGDPMETQGGRQTAMIEDIDPCYLPDGGFVFSSTRGQNYGRCHWGRYVPSFLLYRADAGGKNIRQLSFGEANEWEPAVMNDGRIAYTRWDYINRHAVWFQSLWATRPDGTAVSHVYGNYSEDIGVVTETKAIPGSRLLLCTASAHHNITSGSLFLLDPSVGEDGLKPVTRVTPEVPFPESEGWNTPGAYCSPFPVNDTLFLCPYSDETLGYPDYHPRHRREEYMAAWPSPAAFGIWLVDTLGGRELIYQDPEISTFNPIPLVKRPMPPALVSTLPPPDKAPDTGLCYVENVYDCRSELPKDSIKCLRINKLDVMGACRRETLNQHDDLDLHKESLGTVPVAADGSAQFRIPAGVPIQLQAVDTNGVAVFTMRSFIYAQKGEVQGCTGCHENKFKSGAAKYAVQSPAGRTTYDPKPEVDLGYTGPFSFTKSVQPIFDRHCISCHGLGEGRRPAFSLVGTNGVYNLIKRKQISFVASYRETRESKPYDYFAAASPLWKKVKRGHGGAKLSKEELQTLALWMDLNVTEFTVGGGYSWNRPESRDADPAGETALRAAVREALGEKVAAQPFDALVNRGMEERSRVLWLVKPEDRDRFLRLVKASLKPKPAQDILGTCGRDDACECNSCWIRRGGYNDPKRLQPTKIR
;
A
#
# COMPACT_ATOMS: atom_id res chain seq x y z
N MET A 1 6.68 -45.92 1.54
CA MET A 1 5.31 -45.77 1.01
C MET A 1 4.50 -44.68 1.71
N ILE A 2 4.67 -44.49 3.02
CA ILE A 2 3.91 -43.44 3.79
C ILE A 2 4.39 -42.01 3.51
N LEU A 3 5.67 -41.80 3.19
CA LEU A 3 6.22 -40.48 2.89
C LEU A 3 5.79 -39.89 1.53
N ARG A 4 5.46 -40.74 0.55
CA ARG A 4 4.95 -40.28 -0.75
C ARG A 4 3.50 -39.84 -0.71
N THR A 5 2.72 -40.41 0.21
CA THR A 5 1.30 -40.10 0.36
C THR A 5 1.10 -38.75 1.08
N ILE A 6 2.03 -38.34 1.95
CA ILE A 6 1.96 -37.05 2.66
C ILE A 6 2.32 -35.90 1.73
N LEU A 7 3.27 -36.07 0.82
CA LEU A 7 3.66 -35.05 -0.15
C LEU A 7 2.57 -34.81 -1.23
N THR A 8 1.86 -35.86 -1.63
CA THR A 8 0.72 -35.75 -2.53
C THR A 8 -0.49 -35.11 -1.87
N PHE A 9 -0.70 -35.32 -0.56
CA PHE A 9 -1.81 -34.69 0.17
C PHE A 9 -1.62 -33.18 0.38
N SER A 10 -0.39 -32.71 0.58
CA SER A 10 -0.09 -31.28 0.70
C SER A 10 -0.24 -30.53 -0.63
N ALA A 11 0.12 -31.15 -1.74
CA ALA A 11 -0.06 -30.59 -3.08
C ALA A 11 -1.54 -30.55 -3.50
N VAL A 12 -2.31 -31.58 -3.13
CA VAL A 12 -3.75 -31.64 -3.43
C VAL A 12 -4.55 -30.68 -2.55
N LEU A 13 -4.13 -30.41 -1.30
CA LEU A 13 -4.82 -29.41 -0.46
C LEU A 13 -4.57 -27.98 -0.94
N ALA A 14 -3.39 -27.67 -1.44
CA ALA A 14 -3.12 -26.34 -2.01
C ALA A 14 -3.89 -26.11 -3.32
N VAL A 15 -4.01 -27.14 -4.16
CA VAL A 15 -4.81 -27.08 -5.41
C VAL A 15 -6.31 -27.11 -5.10
N GLY A 16 -6.75 -27.86 -4.08
CA GLY A 16 -8.16 -27.97 -3.70
C GLY A 16 -8.73 -26.68 -3.11
N VAL A 17 -7.93 -25.89 -2.37
CA VAL A 17 -8.38 -24.59 -1.83
C VAL A 17 -8.41 -23.52 -2.92
N ALA A 18 -7.50 -23.53 -3.87
CA ALA A 18 -7.53 -22.65 -5.03
C ALA A 18 -8.69 -22.98 -5.99
N SER A 19 -9.01 -24.28 -6.17
CA SER A 19 -10.10 -24.75 -7.05
C SER A 19 -11.49 -24.52 -6.42
N ALA A 20 -11.64 -24.66 -5.10
CA ALA A 20 -12.93 -24.41 -4.42
C ALA A 20 -13.32 -22.92 -4.39
N ALA A 21 -12.35 -22.00 -4.53
CA ALA A 21 -12.63 -20.58 -4.66
C ALA A 21 -13.19 -20.19 -6.06
N HIS A 22 -13.12 -21.09 -7.03
CA HIS A 22 -13.58 -20.83 -8.39
C HIS A 22 -14.99 -21.35 -8.74
N THR A 23 -15.62 -22.16 -7.88
CA THR A 23 -16.88 -22.81 -8.23
C THR A 23 -18.13 -22.26 -7.54
N ASP A 24 -17.99 -21.45 -6.48
CA ASP A 24 -19.14 -20.89 -5.76
C ASP A 24 -19.12 -19.35 -5.75
N ALA A 25 -19.22 -18.74 -6.94
CA ALA A 25 -19.45 -17.31 -7.04
C ALA A 25 -20.95 -17.01 -6.87
N PRO A 26 -21.34 -16.10 -5.96
CA PRO A 26 -22.73 -15.68 -5.87
C PRO A 26 -23.16 -14.96 -7.15
N PRO A 27 -24.45 -15.04 -7.54
CA PRO A 27 -24.97 -14.36 -8.74
C PRO A 27 -24.84 -12.84 -8.53
N GLY A 28 -24.05 -12.20 -9.38
CA GLY A 28 -23.76 -10.77 -9.35
C GLY A 28 -22.29 -10.42 -9.61
N ARG A 29 -21.43 -11.41 -9.84
CA ARG A 29 -20.06 -11.13 -10.27
C ARG A 29 -20.06 -10.47 -11.64
N TYR A 30 -19.41 -9.34 -11.71
CA TYR A 30 -18.99 -8.73 -12.95
C TYR A 30 -18.35 -9.79 -13.84
N ASP A 31 -18.95 -10.00 -15.02
CA ASP A 31 -18.38 -10.87 -16.02
C ASP A 31 -17.17 -10.17 -16.65
N TYR A 32 -16.02 -10.42 -16.08
CA TYR A 32 -14.72 -9.91 -16.50
C TYR A 32 -14.42 -10.26 -17.95
N THR A 33 -14.83 -11.43 -18.39
CA THR A 33 -14.63 -11.91 -19.77
C THR A 33 -15.45 -11.11 -20.76
N ALA A 34 -16.67 -10.72 -20.40
CA ALA A 34 -17.55 -9.92 -21.26
C ALA A 34 -17.05 -8.46 -21.35
N LYS A 35 -16.54 -7.87 -20.26
CA LYS A 35 -15.96 -6.50 -20.27
C LYS A 35 -14.64 -6.45 -21.04
N VAL A 36 -13.75 -7.43 -20.85
CA VAL A 36 -12.49 -7.54 -21.61
C VAL A 36 -12.78 -7.79 -23.09
N ALA A 37 -13.78 -8.61 -23.41
CA ALA A 37 -14.21 -8.81 -24.78
C ALA A 37 -14.87 -7.53 -25.37
N ALA A 38 -15.62 -6.76 -24.57
CA ALA A 38 -16.22 -5.51 -24.99
C ALA A 38 -15.17 -4.39 -25.14
N ALA A 39 -14.22 -4.28 -24.20
CA ALA A 39 -13.10 -3.33 -24.29
C ALA A 39 -12.12 -3.72 -25.41
N GLY A 40 -11.80 -5.01 -25.56
CA GLY A 40 -11.03 -5.53 -26.68
C GLY A 40 -11.77 -5.42 -28.03
N ALA A 41 -13.10 -5.53 -28.05
CA ALA A 41 -13.92 -5.29 -29.22
C ALA A 41 -14.04 -3.79 -29.52
N ALA A 42 -14.13 -2.92 -28.52
CA ALA A 42 -14.09 -1.47 -28.71
C ALA A 42 -12.69 -1.01 -29.17
N GLY A 43 -11.61 -1.56 -28.61
CA GLY A 43 -10.24 -1.32 -29.08
C GLY A 43 -9.98 -1.90 -30.47
N LYS A 44 -10.53 -3.07 -30.82
CA LYS A 44 -10.47 -3.63 -32.18
C LYS A 44 -11.43 -2.94 -33.15
N ALA A 45 -12.59 -2.45 -32.66
CA ALA A 45 -13.49 -1.66 -33.51
C ALA A 45 -12.89 -0.27 -33.83
N ALA A 46 -12.10 0.31 -32.92
CA ALA A 46 -11.31 1.51 -33.20
C ALA A 46 -10.16 1.23 -34.19
N ALA A 47 -9.70 -0.02 -34.31
CA ALA A 47 -8.69 -0.44 -35.30
C ALA A 47 -9.28 -0.83 -36.68
N THR A 48 -10.60 -0.91 -36.83
CA THR A 48 -11.24 -1.21 -38.12
C THR A 48 -11.47 0.08 -38.91
N LYS A 49 -10.58 0.36 -39.86
CA LYS A 49 -10.69 1.40 -40.92
C LYS A 49 -11.18 2.74 -40.34
N SER A 50 -10.33 3.39 -39.56
CA SER A 50 -10.57 4.77 -39.15
C SER A 50 -10.63 5.65 -40.39
N ASN A 51 -11.60 6.54 -40.46
CA ASN A 51 -11.54 7.72 -41.28
C ASN A 51 -10.47 8.68 -40.73
N GLU A 52 -9.20 8.19 -40.61
CA GLU A 52 -8.11 8.92 -40.00
C GLU A 52 -8.01 10.39 -40.40
N PRO A 53 -8.15 10.75 -41.73
CA PRO A 53 -8.10 12.14 -42.12
C PRO A 53 -9.29 12.98 -41.61
N GLU A 54 -10.51 12.42 -41.58
CA GLU A 54 -11.71 13.12 -41.09
C GLU A 54 -11.65 13.30 -39.57
N GLU A 55 -11.13 12.34 -38.85
CA GLU A 55 -10.90 12.45 -37.40
C GLU A 55 -9.82 13.50 -37.11
N ALA A 56 -8.73 13.53 -37.88
CA ALA A 56 -7.71 14.54 -37.74
C ALA A 56 -8.27 15.95 -37.99
N LEU A 57 -9.13 16.13 -39.00
CA LEU A 57 -9.81 17.38 -39.32
C LEU A 57 -10.76 17.78 -38.14
N ALA A 58 -11.59 16.87 -37.66
CA ALA A 58 -12.49 17.14 -36.55
C ALA A 58 -11.73 17.51 -35.27
N LEU A 59 -10.57 16.88 -35.02
CA LEU A 59 -9.69 17.23 -33.92
C LEU A 59 -9.04 18.62 -34.10
N ALA A 60 -8.63 18.97 -35.31
CA ALA A 60 -8.11 20.29 -35.61
C ALA A 60 -9.18 21.38 -35.44
N ASP A 61 -10.45 21.11 -35.83
CA ASP A 61 -11.58 22.00 -35.57
C ASP A 61 -11.80 22.26 -34.07
N ARG A 62 -11.82 21.20 -33.27
CA ARG A 62 -11.95 21.32 -31.78
C ARG A 62 -10.78 22.10 -31.20
N THR A 63 -9.55 21.83 -31.69
CA THR A 63 -8.35 22.54 -31.24
C THR A 63 -8.40 24.02 -31.62
N TYR A 64 -8.84 24.34 -32.85
CA TYR A 64 -9.05 25.73 -33.29
C TYR A 64 -10.05 26.46 -32.39
N ALA A 65 -11.21 25.88 -32.17
CA ALA A 65 -12.25 26.46 -31.30
C ALA A 65 -11.74 26.70 -29.85
N TYR A 66 -10.99 25.77 -29.31
CA TYR A 66 -10.40 25.88 -27.96
C TYR A 66 -9.40 27.05 -27.92
N VAL A 67 -8.45 27.13 -28.85
CA VAL A 67 -7.40 28.16 -28.86
C VAL A 67 -8.00 29.53 -29.23
N ALA A 68 -8.97 29.58 -30.16
CA ALA A 68 -9.68 30.81 -30.54
C ALA A 68 -10.47 31.42 -29.38
N LYS A 69 -11.01 30.58 -28.47
CA LYS A 69 -11.63 31.04 -27.23
C LYS A 69 -10.65 31.77 -26.31
N ALA A 70 -9.38 31.36 -26.30
CA ALA A 70 -8.35 31.95 -25.44
C ALA A 70 -7.70 33.21 -26.10
N LEU A 71 -7.51 33.23 -27.43
CA LEU A 71 -6.79 34.29 -28.14
C LEU A 71 -7.69 35.25 -28.90
N GLY A 72 -8.92 34.91 -29.20
CA GLY A 72 -9.80 35.56 -30.15
C GLY A 72 -9.60 35.05 -31.59
N GLU A 73 -10.68 34.95 -32.37
CA GLU A 73 -10.65 34.43 -33.76
C GLU A 73 -9.73 35.25 -34.69
N ALA A 74 -9.65 36.55 -34.47
CA ALA A 74 -8.80 37.43 -35.28
C ALA A 74 -7.32 37.05 -35.22
N ALA A 75 -6.87 36.52 -34.07
CA ALA A 75 -5.49 36.08 -33.88
C ALA A 75 -5.13 34.82 -34.70
N LEU A 76 -6.15 34.04 -35.08
CA LEU A 76 -6.01 32.74 -35.78
C LEU A 76 -6.58 32.82 -37.22
N LYS A 77 -6.65 33.99 -37.82
CA LYS A 77 -7.28 34.20 -39.14
C LYS A 77 -6.63 33.35 -40.23
N ASP A 78 -5.30 33.28 -40.23
CA ASP A 78 -4.55 32.55 -41.25
C ASP A 78 -4.69 31.02 -41.06
N GLU A 79 -4.63 30.57 -39.82
CA GLU A 79 -4.85 29.15 -39.47
C GLU A 79 -6.28 28.70 -39.79
N LYS A 80 -7.27 29.59 -39.64
CA LYS A 80 -8.66 29.31 -40.03
C LYS A 80 -8.76 29.12 -41.57
N ALA A 81 -8.11 29.99 -42.34
CA ALA A 81 -8.11 29.91 -43.80
C ALA A 81 -7.42 28.60 -44.29
N GLU A 82 -6.30 28.23 -43.66
CA GLU A 82 -5.63 26.96 -43.97
C GLU A 82 -6.53 25.75 -43.62
N LEU A 83 -7.22 25.79 -42.50
CA LEU A 83 -8.11 24.68 -42.07
C LEU A 83 -9.27 24.49 -43.07
N GLU A 84 -9.83 25.56 -43.61
CA GLU A 84 -10.86 25.49 -44.67
C GLU A 84 -10.27 24.99 -46.00
N ALA A 85 -9.04 25.36 -46.32
CA ALA A 85 -8.32 24.83 -47.47
C ALA A 85 -8.06 23.33 -47.35
N ASP A 86 -7.61 22.88 -46.19
CA ASP A 86 -7.38 21.45 -45.88
C ASP A 86 -8.71 20.64 -45.96
N ARG A 87 -9.82 21.19 -45.48
CA ARG A 87 -11.15 20.63 -45.62
C ARG A 87 -11.53 20.41 -47.08
N THR A 88 -11.31 21.45 -47.89
CA THR A 88 -11.58 21.38 -49.33
C THR A 88 -10.67 20.37 -50.02
N TRP A 89 -9.40 20.33 -49.67
CA TRP A 89 -8.44 19.38 -50.18
C TRP A 89 -8.79 17.94 -49.81
N LEU A 90 -9.17 17.71 -48.55
CA LEU A 90 -9.59 16.38 -48.09
C LEU A 90 -10.82 15.88 -48.84
N ALA A 91 -11.81 16.74 -49.09
CA ALA A 91 -13.00 16.40 -49.88
C ALA A 91 -12.67 16.03 -51.33
N ALA A 92 -11.62 16.65 -51.92
CA ALA A 92 -11.15 16.37 -53.27
C ALA A 92 -10.22 15.13 -53.35
N ALA A 93 -9.67 14.65 -52.25
CA ALA A 93 -8.65 13.60 -52.24
C ALA A 93 -9.28 12.20 -52.48
N LYS A 94 -9.14 11.67 -53.71
CA LYS A 94 -9.72 10.40 -54.13
C LYS A 94 -8.85 9.17 -53.88
N THR A 95 -7.55 9.35 -53.62
CA THR A 95 -6.62 8.24 -53.39
C THR A 95 -6.17 8.18 -51.92
N GLU A 96 -5.88 7.00 -51.44
CA GLU A 96 -5.37 6.82 -50.07
C GLU A 96 -4.08 7.64 -49.83
N ARG A 97 -3.17 7.66 -50.79
CA ARG A 97 -1.94 8.48 -50.73
C ARG A 97 -2.24 9.97 -50.57
N ALA A 98 -3.21 10.49 -51.37
CA ALA A 98 -3.61 11.90 -51.25
C ALA A 98 -4.24 12.18 -49.89
N ARG A 99 -5.12 11.33 -49.42
CA ARG A 99 -5.77 11.43 -48.09
C ARG A 99 -4.75 11.44 -46.95
N LYS A 100 -3.76 10.54 -46.97
CA LYS A 100 -2.66 10.53 -46.00
C LYS A 100 -1.76 11.79 -46.06
N THR A 101 -1.61 12.37 -47.22
CA THR A 101 -0.88 13.63 -47.37
C THR A 101 -1.62 14.78 -46.70
N VAL A 102 -2.92 14.92 -47.00
CA VAL A 102 -3.78 15.94 -46.38
C VAL A 102 -3.86 15.73 -44.84
N GLU A 103 -4.05 14.52 -44.38
CA GLU A 103 -4.03 14.20 -42.97
C GLU A 103 -2.76 14.72 -42.27
N LYS A 104 -1.60 14.48 -42.88
CA LYS A 104 -0.32 14.96 -42.33
C LYS A 104 -0.26 16.48 -42.21
N GLU A 105 -0.79 17.21 -43.18
CA GLU A 105 -0.84 18.68 -43.14
C GLU A 105 -1.84 19.18 -42.08
N ILE A 106 -3.02 18.56 -42.00
CA ILE A 106 -4.02 18.81 -40.92
C ILE A 106 -3.38 18.64 -39.54
N ARG A 107 -2.64 17.56 -39.33
CA ARG A 107 -1.96 17.31 -38.05
C ARG A 107 -0.89 18.36 -37.75
N ARG A 108 -0.14 18.81 -38.74
CA ARG A 108 0.83 19.90 -38.64
C ARG A 108 0.16 21.24 -38.29
N LEU A 109 -0.93 21.56 -38.98
CA LEU A 109 -1.71 22.76 -38.71
C LEU A 109 -2.28 22.74 -37.32
N ARG A 110 -2.89 21.60 -36.89
CA ARG A 110 -3.38 21.43 -35.53
C ARG A 110 -2.29 21.71 -34.50
N ARG A 111 -1.10 21.10 -34.64
CA ARG A 111 0.05 21.35 -33.77
C ARG A 111 0.38 22.84 -33.69
N ARG A 112 0.44 23.52 -34.79
CA ARG A 112 0.73 24.94 -34.89
C ARG A 112 -0.33 25.78 -34.18
N ILE A 113 -1.61 25.48 -34.35
CA ILE A 113 -2.72 26.12 -33.66
C ILE A 113 -2.59 25.90 -32.14
N LEU A 114 -2.43 24.64 -31.71
CA LEU A 114 -2.36 24.27 -30.31
C LEU A 114 -1.27 25.01 -29.53
N PHE A 115 -0.07 25.12 -30.16
CA PHE A 115 1.08 25.77 -29.53
C PHE A 115 0.99 27.31 -29.50
N ARG A 116 -0.07 27.90 -30.05
CA ARG A 116 -0.36 29.32 -29.86
C ARG A 116 -1.12 29.59 -28.54
N HIS A 117 -1.64 28.57 -27.89
CA HIS A 117 -2.36 28.75 -26.63
C HIS A 117 -1.50 29.50 -25.59
N PRO A 118 -2.04 30.53 -24.88
CA PRO A 118 -1.29 31.37 -23.95
C PRO A 118 -0.56 30.58 -22.86
N ASP A 119 -1.18 29.55 -22.31
CA ASP A 119 -0.63 28.73 -21.23
C ASP A 119 0.57 27.86 -21.68
N LEU A 120 0.79 27.74 -22.98
CA LEU A 120 1.94 27.05 -23.56
C LEU A 120 3.12 27.96 -23.90
N GLN A 121 3.08 29.27 -23.59
CA GLN A 121 4.11 30.25 -23.97
C GLN A 121 5.29 30.32 -22.97
N PHE A 122 5.56 29.26 -22.22
CA PHE A 122 6.74 29.19 -21.38
C PHE A 122 7.99 28.75 -22.16
N LYS A 123 9.18 29.19 -21.70
CA LYS A 123 10.44 29.03 -22.46
C LYS A 123 11.18 27.75 -22.18
N LYS A 124 11.07 27.23 -20.93
CA LYS A 124 11.88 26.11 -20.45
C LYS A 124 10.98 25.05 -19.81
N LEU A 125 11.27 23.80 -20.11
CA LEU A 125 10.62 22.63 -19.52
C LEU A 125 11.67 21.82 -18.74
N LEU A 126 11.48 21.67 -17.45
CA LEU A 126 12.25 20.73 -16.63
C LEU A 126 11.77 19.32 -16.92
N ALA A 127 12.68 18.37 -16.91
CA ALA A 127 12.35 16.94 -16.92
C ALA A 127 13.42 16.13 -16.20
N VAL A 128 13.15 14.86 -15.97
CA VAL A 128 14.08 13.90 -15.36
C VAL A 128 14.44 12.85 -16.38
N GLN A 129 15.74 12.62 -16.57
CA GLN A 129 16.24 11.46 -17.31
C GLN A 129 16.88 10.46 -16.34
N ARG A 130 16.36 9.26 -16.33
CA ARG A 130 16.85 8.16 -15.51
C ARG A 130 16.58 6.82 -16.16
N GLY A 131 17.38 5.81 -15.81
CA GLY A 131 17.05 4.45 -16.15
C GLY A 131 15.77 3.99 -15.45
N ILE A 132 15.04 3.10 -16.10
CA ILE A 132 13.86 2.49 -15.52
C ILE A 132 14.31 1.52 -14.44
N PRO A 133 13.81 1.64 -13.19
CA PRO A 133 14.17 0.73 -12.13
C PRO A 133 13.72 -0.68 -12.50
N TYR A 134 14.56 -1.64 -12.24
CA TYR A 134 14.26 -3.04 -12.48
C TYR A 134 14.17 -3.78 -11.16
N SER A 135 13.03 -4.37 -10.89
CA SER A 135 12.90 -5.35 -9.84
C SER A 135 12.37 -6.66 -10.42
N ARG A 136 12.85 -7.75 -9.84
CA ARG A 136 12.45 -9.10 -10.26
C ARG A 136 10.94 -9.35 -10.14
N GLU A 137 10.29 -8.66 -9.24
CA GLU A 137 8.91 -8.93 -8.88
C GLU A 137 7.93 -7.95 -9.51
N ASN A 138 8.42 -6.97 -10.30
CA ASN A 138 7.61 -5.98 -11.00
C ASN A 138 6.55 -5.35 -10.10
N HIS A 139 6.94 -4.98 -8.89
CA HIS A 139 6.04 -4.37 -7.94
C HIS A 139 6.24 -2.86 -7.94
N MET A 140 5.14 -2.08 -7.96
CA MET A 140 5.22 -0.63 -8.06
C MET A 140 6.12 0.00 -6.97
N VAL A 141 6.14 -0.53 -5.76
CA VAL A 141 6.96 -0.02 -4.67
C VAL A 141 8.46 -0.10 -4.96
N ASP A 142 8.89 -1.00 -5.80
CA ASP A 142 10.31 -1.22 -6.07
C ASP A 142 10.96 -0.02 -6.76
N GLN A 143 10.20 0.77 -7.51
CA GLN A 143 10.73 1.98 -8.16
C GLN A 143 11.14 3.06 -7.16
N TYR A 144 10.59 3.02 -5.94
CA TYR A 144 10.88 3.96 -4.87
C TYR A 144 12.06 3.54 -3.97
N LEU A 145 12.68 2.39 -4.26
CA LEU A 145 13.77 1.85 -3.48
C LEU A 145 15.11 2.08 -4.18
N GLY A 146 16.02 2.80 -3.53
CA GLY A 146 17.34 3.14 -4.08
C GLY A 146 18.15 1.93 -4.53
N ARG A 147 17.96 0.78 -3.87
CA ARG A 147 18.63 -0.48 -4.23
C ARG A 147 18.32 -1.00 -5.65
N TRP A 148 17.17 -0.59 -6.21
CA TRP A 148 16.77 -0.94 -7.58
C TRP A 148 16.96 0.21 -8.57
N SER A 149 17.39 1.37 -8.09
CA SER A 149 17.54 2.57 -8.89
C SER A 149 18.57 2.41 -10.01
N ARG A 150 18.32 3.08 -11.13
CA ARG A 150 19.18 3.11 -12.30
C ARG A 150 19.64 4.53 -12.56
N PRO A 151 20.94 4.76 -12.83
CA PRO A 151 21.44 6.11 -13.02
C PRO A 151 20.96 6.72 -14.34
N GLY A 152 21.05 8.03 -14.40
CA GLY A 152 20.79 8.80 -15.61
C GLY A 152 21.32 10.22 -15.48
N PRO A 153 21.13 11.08 -16.50
CA PRO A 153 21.52 12.47 -16.48
C PRO A 153 20.90 13.30 -15.35
N GLY A 154 19.80 12.81 -14.72
CA GLY A 154 19.10 13.47 -13.65
C GLY A 154 18.21 14.61 -14.15
N LEU A 155 18.27 15.80 -13.53
CA LEU A 155 17.49 16.96 -13.92
C LEU A 155 18.02 17.54 -15.24
N VAL A 156 17.15 17.62 -16.23
CA VAL A 156 17.44 18.19 -17.57
C VAL A 156 16.46 19.31 -17.88
N VAL A 157 16.89 20.28 -18.66
CA VAL A 157 16.06 21.38 -19.16
C VAL A 157 15.96 21.27 -20.66
N LEU A 158 14.73 21.36 -21.16
CA LEU A 158 14.44 21.45 -22.60
C LEU A 158 14.10 22.89 -22.93
N GLU A 159 14.97 23.56 -23.71
CA GLU A 159 14.70 24.85 -24.31
C GLU A 159 14.15 24.67 -25.73
N ASN A 160 13.42 25.66 -26.24
CA ASN A 160 12.73 25.59 -27.56
C ASN A 160 11.84 24.34 -27.69
N TRP A 161 11.26 23.91 -26.59
CA TRP A 161 10.56 22.63 -26.43
C TRP A 161 9.38 22.43 -27.40
N GLN A 162 8.78 23.53 -27.89
CA GLN A 162 7.65 23.49 -28.82
C GLN A 162 8.03 23.09 -30.23
N THR A 163 9.26 23.42 -30.67
CA THR A 163 9.67 23.27 -32.06
C THR A 163 10.88 22.36 -32.24
N ALA A 164 11.99 22.67 -31.60
CA ALA A 164 13.26 21.95 -31.72
C ALA A 164 13.94 21.87 -30.34
N PRO A 165 13.50 20.94 -29.46
CA PRO A 165 13.98 20.84 -28.08
C PRO A 165 15.51 20.71 -28.04
N LYS A 166 16.15 21.59 -27.26
CA LYS A 166 17.56 21.50 -26.92
C LYS A 166 17.70 21.10 -25.47
N LYS A 167 18.25 19.92 -25.25
CA LYS A 167 18.47 19.35 -23.90
C LYS A 167 19.79 19.88 -23.34
N SER A 168 19.76 20.28 -22.07
CA SER A 168 20.93 20.53 -21.22
C SER A 168 20.75 19.97 -19.83
N SER A 169 21.86 19.63 -19.16
CA SER A 169 21.82 19.25 -17.74
C SER A 169 21.59 20.49 -16.89
N LEU A 170 20.63 20.45 -15.96
CA LEU A 170 20.39 21.57 -15.02
C LEU A 170 21.55 21.75 -14.06
N LEU A 171 22.09 20.66 -13.52
CA LEU A 171 23.11 20.72 -12.45
C LEU A 171 24.57 20.64 -12.94
N GLY A 172 24.76 20.39 -14.25
CA GLY A 172 26.08 20.46 -14.87
C GLY A 172 27.16 19.57 -14.21
N GLY A 173 26.75 18.38 -13.69
CA GLY A 173 27.68 17.44 -13.05
C GLY A 173 28.03 17.78 -11.60
N LYS A 174 27.30 18.68 -10.94
CA LYS A 174 27.45 18.99 -9.49
C LYS A 174 27.12 17.79 -8.60
N LEU A 175 26.20 16.93 -9.03
CA LEU A 175 25.92 15.66 -8.36
C LEU A 175 26.78 14.54 -8.95
N PRO A 176 27.15 13.53 -8.14
CA PRO A 176 27.80 12.31 -8.64
C PRO A 176 26.84 11.50 -9.51
N THR A 177 27.33 10.38 -10.08
CA THR A 177 26.46 9.41 -10.75
C THR A 177 25.38 8.89 -9.82
N GLY A 178 24.13 8.97 -10.25
CA GLY A 178 23.00 8.56 -9.42
C GLY A 178 21.68 8.64 -10.15
N THR A 179 20.60 8.51 -9.37
CA THR A 179 19.23 8.54 -9.89
C THR A 179 18.44 9.65 -9.23
N VAL A 180 17.79 10.47 -10.03
CA VAL A 180 16.81 11.47 -9.60
C VAL A 180 15.40 10.92 -9.82
N ILE A 181 14.49 11.12 -8.86
CA ILE A 181 13.05 10.86 -9.00
C ILE A 181 12.24 12.02 -8.43
N ASN A 182 11.02 12.18 -8.95
CA ASN A 182 9.91 12.98 -8.43
C ASN A 182 10.29 14.39 -7.95
N PRO A 183 10.73 15.25 -8.89
CA PRO A 183 11.00 16.65 -8.58
C PRO A 183 9.71 17.42 -8.31
N ASP A 184 9.77 18.39 -7.41
CA ASP A 184 8.74 19.40 -7.21
C ASP A 184 9.32 20.81 -7.34
N LEU A 185 8.68 21.63 -8.15
CA LEU A 185 9.08 23.02 -8.39
C LEU A 185 8.32 23.95 -7.43
N HIS A 186 9.04 24.75 -6.68
CA HIS A 186 8.44 25.79 -5.85
C HIS A 186 7.58 26.76 -6.69
N TRP A 187 6.50 27.28 -6.11
CA TRP A 187 5.56 28.16 -6.85
C TRP A 187 6.18 29.42 -7.42
N ASN A 188 7.25 29.93 -6.80
CA ASN A 188 8.03 31.07 -7.34
C ASN A 188 8.92 30.69 -8.53
N ALA A 189 9.03 29.41 -8.87
CA ALA A 189 9.92 28.85 -9.88
C ALA A 189 11.41 29.21 -9.64
N ASP A 190 11.83 29.32 -8.37
CA ASP A 190 13.18 29.69 -7.96
C ASP A 190 14.01 28.50 -7.45
N ARG A 191 13.37 27.42 -7.03
CA ARG A 191 14.03 26.23 -6.47
C ARG A 191 13.23 24.96 -6.70
N ILE A 192 13.91 23.81 -6.65
CA ILE A 192 13.37 22.48 -6.94
C ILE A 192 13.79 21.55 -5.81
N LEU A 193 12.82 20.83 -5.22
CA LEU A 193 13.07 19.64 -4.40
C LEU A 193 13.04 18.39 -5.30
N PHE A 194 13.84 17.40 -4.96
CA PHE A 194 13.84 16.09 -5.64
C PHE A 194 14.45 15.02 -4.75
N SER A 195 14.15 13.75 -5.04
CA SER A 195 14.82 12.64 -4.38
C SER A 195 16.01 12.20 -5.21
N PHE A 196 17.16 11.99 -4.56
CA PHE A 196 18.38 11.56 -5.22
C PHE A 196 19.00 10.35 -4.52
N CYS A 197 19.38 9.34 -5.31
CA CYS A 197 20.13 8.18 -4.88
C CYS A 197 21.55 8.24 -5.43
N ASP A 198 22.53 8.40 -4.56
CA ASP A 198 23.95 8.43 -4.93
C ASP A 198 24.48 7.01 -5.18
N HIS A 199 24.84 6.72 -6.42
CA HIS A 199 25.41 5.42 -6.81
C HIS A 199 26.90 5.28 -6.50
N THR A 200 27.57 6.36 -6.14
CA THR A 200 28.97 6.37 -5.73
C THR A 200 29.16 6.19 -4.23
N ALA A 201 28.07 6.26 -3.45
CA ALA A 201 28.08 6.05 -2.01
C ALA A 201 28.67 4.66 -1.71
N LYS A 202 29.58 4.59 -0.74
CA LYS A 202 30.16 3.33 -0.30
C LYS A 202 29.41 2.77 0.89
N PRO A 203 29.29 1.42 0.99
CA PRO A 203 28.77 0.83 2.21
C PRO A 203 29.69 1.22 3.41
N PRO A 204 29.17 1.29 4.63
CA PRO A 204 30.00 1.43 5.81
C PRO A 204 31.11 0.39 5.85
N ALA A 205 32.31 0.74 6.27
CA ALA A 205 33.48 -0.14 6.21
C ALA A 205 33.30 -1.46 6.96
N ASP A 206 32.54 -1.44 8.04
CA ASP A 206 32.19 -2.61 8.83
C ASP A 206 31.07 -3.48 8.19
N ALA A 207 30.30 -2.94 7.25
CA ALA A 207 29.32 -3.71 6.50
C ALA A 207 29.93 -4.81 5.64
N GLN A 208 31.19 -4.66 5.26
CA GLN A 208 31.93 -5.68 4.52
C GLN A 208 32.27 -6.92 5.36
N LYS A 209 32.37 -6.76 6.69
CA LYS A 209 32.65 -7.87 7.61
C LYS A 209 31.39 -8.66 7.95
N LEU A 210 30.24 -8.07 7.74
CA LEU A 210 28.97 -8.64 8.05
C LEU A 210 28.37 -9.17 6.74
N LYS A 211 27.94 -10.41 6.73
CA LYS A 211 27.03 -10.91 5.70
C LYS A 211 25.70 -10.16 5.89
N VAL A 212 25.64 -8.90 5.48
CA VAL A 212 24.40 -8.18 5.41
C VAL A 212 23.44 -9.10 4.66
N PRO A 213 22.25 -9.39 5.17
CA PRO A 213 21.27 -10.13 4.40
C PRO A 213 21.07 -9.36 3.10
N GLU A 214 21.79 -9.79 2.07
CA GLU A 214 21.44 -9.40 0.72
C GLU A 214 19.96 -9.72 0.64
N VAL A 215 19.16 -8.78 0.18
CA VAL A 215 17.79 -9.10 -0.23
C VAL A 215 17.96 -10.32 -1.11
N ILE A 216 17.57 -11.49 -0.60
CA ILE A 216 17.83 -12.75 -1.26
C ILE A 216 17.07 -12.70 -2.58
N VAL A 217 17.73 -12.22 -3.60
CA VAL A 217 17.35 -12.53 -4.97
C VAL A 217 17.61 -14.03 -5.05
N ARG A 218 16.58 -14.85 -4.88
CA ARG A 218 16.70 -16.29 -5.05
C ARG A 218 17.36 -16.51 -6.38
N ASP A 219 18.45 -17.31 -6.41
CA ASP A 219 19.04 -17.80 -7.66
C ASP A 219 17.91 -18.37 -8.50
N ASP A 220 17.49 -17.63 -9.50
CA ASP A 220 16.40 -18.04 -10.38
C ASP A 220 16.99 -18.96 -11.45
N PRO A 221 16.68 -20.24 -11.44
CA PRO A 221 17.18 -21.16 -12.47
C PRO A 221 16.75 -20.76 -13.88
N TRP A 222 15.79 -19.86 -14.01
CA TRP A 222 15.27 -19.36 -15.29
C TRP A 222 16.17 -18.29 -15.93
N VAL A 223 16.90 -17.54 -15.13
CA VAL A 223 17.82 -16.49 -15.63
C VAL A 223 18.95 -17.07 -16.49
N LYS A 224 19.29 -18.34 -16.33
CA LYS A 224 20.30 -19.04 -17.15
C LYS A 224 19.91 -19.17 -18.64
N LYS A 225 18.67 -18.85 -19.01
CA LYS A 225 18.15 -19.00 -20.37
C LYS A 225 17.87 -17.66 -21.08
N VAL A 226 18.25 -16.55 -20.49
CA VAL A 226 18.02 -15.24 -21.11
C VAL A 226 19.00 -15.08 -22.27
N ASP A 227 18.46 -14.67 -23.43
CA ASP A 227 19.23 -14.34 -24.62
C ASP A 227 20.23 -13.22 -24.30
N PRO A 228 21.54 -13.44 -24.50
CA PRO A 228 22.56 -12.39 -24.34
C PRO A 228 22.31 -11.14 -25.17
N ALA A 229 21.52 -11.25 -26.23
CA ALA A 229 21.14 -10.13 -27.10
C ALA A 229 19.91 -9.37 -26.61
N HIS A 230 19.25 -9.81 -25.51
CA HIS A 230 18.06 -9.14 -25.00
C HIS A 230 18.40 -7.72 -24.54
N PRO A 231 17.68 -6.67 -24.99
CA PRO A 231 18.05 -5.26 -24.76
C PRO A 231 18.10 -4.87 -23.28
N ILE A 232 17.34 -5.54 -22.43
CA ILE A 232 17.29 -5.27 -20.99
C ILE A 232 18.14 -6.25 -20.17
N TYR A 233 18.17 -7.50 -20.58
CA TYR A 233 18.80 -8.59 -19.85
C TYR A 233 20.12 -9.08 -20.51
N GLY A 234 20.47 -8.51 -21.66
CA GLY A 234 21.59 -8.96 -22.45
C GLY A 234 22.95 -8.49 -21.95
N PRO A 235 23.50 -7.37 -22.45
CA PRO A 235 24.91 -7.03 -22.19
C PRO A 235 25.16 -6.73 -20.71
N GLY A 236 25.94 -7.60 -20.06
CA GLY A 236 26.31 -7.44 -18.64
C GLY A 236 25.38 -8.09 -17.65
N TYR A 237 24.28 -8.69 -18.09
CA TYR A 237 23.39 -9.44 -17.22
C TYR A 237 24.06 -10.77 -16.83
N LYS A 238 24.53 -10.89 -15.60
CA LYS A 238 25.07 -12.14 -15.06
C LYS A 238 23.92 -13.00 -14.57
N ALA A 239 23.94 -14.28 -14.90
CA ALA A 239 23.03 -15.27 -14.30
C ALA A 239 23.14 -15.18 -12.77
N GLY A 240 22.09 -14.71 -12.13
CA GLY A 240 22.08 -14.32 -10.72
C GLY A 240 21.47 -12.94 -10.49
N GLY A 241 21.10 -12.25 -11.58
CA GLY A 241 20.48 -10.91 -11.58
C GLY A 241 21.45 -9.80 -11.19
N GLU A 242 21.13 -8.55 -11.54
CA GLU A 242 21.74 -7.43 -10.84
C GLU A 242 21.28 -7.52 -9.39
N ARG A 243 22.22 -7.77 -8.50
CA ARG A 243 21.93 -7.76 -7.08
C ARG A 243 21.48 -6.37 -6.69
N ALA A 244 20.39 -6.29 -5.94
CA ALA A 244 20.01 -5.06 -5.30
C ALA A 244 21.23 -4.50 -4.55
N VAL A 245 21.60 -3.26 -4.82
CA VAL A 245 22.73 -2.65 -4.15
C VAL A 245 22.25 -2.12 -2.80
N ALA A 246 22.37 -2.97 -1.78
CA ALA A 246 21.72 -2.82 -0.49
C ALA A 246 21.96 -1.46 0.21
N HIS A 247 23.07 -0.79 -0.03
CA HIS A 247 23.38 0.49 0.60
C HIS A 247 22.90 1.72 -0.19
N ARG A 248 22.38 1.53 -1.42
CA ARG A 248 21.79 2.62 -2.19
C ARG A 248 20.41 2.96 -1.66
N ARG A 249 20.16 4.25 -1.48
CA ARG A 249 18.91 4.79 -0.95
C ARG A 249 18.68 6.23 -1.39
N TYR A 250 17.43 6.62 -1.41
CA TYR A 250 17.04 7.98 -1.75
C TYR A 250 17.02 8.88 -0.52
N PHE A 251 17.45 10.13 -0.74
CA PHE A 251 17.25 11.23 0.18
C PHE A 251 16.78 12.47 -0.57
N ILE A 252 16.26 13.45 0.17
CA ILE A 252 15.77 14.69 -0.42
C ILE A 252 16.93 15.67 -0.62
N TYR A 253 16.93 16.27 -1.80
CA TYR A 253 17.85 17.33 -2.22
C TYR A 253 17.06 18.56 -2.66
N GLU A 254 17.68 19.73 -2.59
CA GLU A 254 17.13 20.96 -3.10
C GLU A 254 18.17 21.65 -3.97
N CYS A 255 17.71 22.26 -5.06
CA CYS A 255 18.59 23.05 -5.93
C CYS A 255 17.89 24.33 -6.38
N ALA A 256 18.68 25.30 -6.86
CA ALA A 256 18.15 26.45 -7.58
C ALA A 256 17.56 26.00 -8.91
N ALA A 257 16.47 26.66 -9.36
CA ALA A 257 15.85 26.37 -10.64
C ALA A 257 16.72 26.73 -11.86
N ASP A 258 17.74 27.54 -11.65
CA ASP A 258 18.79 27.84 -12.65
C ASP A 258 20.02 26.90 -12.56
N GLY A 259 20.02 25.96 -11.61
CA GLY A 259 21.11 25.04 -11.37
C GLY A 259 22.35 25.64 -10.70
N SER A 260 22.30 26.89 -10.22
CA SER A 260 23.46 27.59 -9.63
C SER A 260 23.99 26.89 -8.38
N TRP A 261 23.14 26.30 -7.56
CA TRP A 261 23.49 25.52 -6.38
C TRP A 261 22.63 24.26 -6.24
N VAL A 262 23.15 23.30 -5.46
CA VAL A 262 22.42 22.11 -5.00
C VAL A 262 22.89 21.75 -3.59
N ARG A 263 21.99 21.23 -2.77
CA ARG A 263 22.29 20.75 -1.42
C ARG A 263 21.47 19.52 -1.06
N GLN A 264 22.01 18.68 -0.20
CA GLN A 264 21.26 17.60 0.44
C GLN A 264 20.45 18.18 1.61
N VAL A 265 19.20 17.72 1.76
CA VAL A 265 18.24 18.26 2.75
C VAL A 265 17.92 17.23 3.84
N THR A 266 17.79 15.96 3.47
CA THR A 266 17.60 14.85 4.42
C THR A 266 18.70 13.80 4.29
N GLY A 267 18.86 12.93 5.28
CA GLY A 267 19.94 11.95 5.32
C GLY A 267 21.34 12.57 5.56
N CYS A 268 21.39 13.80 6.05
CA CYS A 268 22.62 14.46 6.41
C CYS A 268 23.15 13.98 7.77
N PRO A 269 24.44 14.10 8.06
CA PRO A 269 24.97 13.86 9.42
C PRO A 269 24.18 14.66 10.45
N GLY A 270 23.67 13.97 11.48
CA GLY A 270 22.83 14.58 12.54
C GLY A 270 21.34 14.65 12.22
N ASP A 271 20.88 14.19 11.05
CA ASP A 271 19.46 14.01 10.78
C ASP A 271 18.87 13.02 11.81
N PRO A 272 17.81 13.39 12.57
CA PRO A 272 17.19 12.49 13.53
C PRO A 272 16.53 11.33 12.80
N MET A 273 17.22 10.22 12.75
CA MET A 273 16.72 8.94 12.26
C MET A 273 15.88 8.31 13.39
N GLU A 274 14.61 8.64 13.45
CA GLU A 274 13.72 8.05 14.44
C GLU A 274 13.61 6.54 14.23
N THR A 275 13.75 5.82 15.35
CA THR A 275 13.58 4.38 15.40
C THR A 275 12.47 4.06 16.35
N GLN A 276 11.38 3.50 15.85
CA GLN A 276 10.36 3.00 16.75
C GLN A 276 10.90 1.80 17.54
N GLY A 277 11.01 1.98 18.84
CA GLY A 277 11.34 0.92 19.80
C GLY A 277 12.70 0.26 19.59
N GLY A 278 13.71 0.97 19.09
CA GLY A 278 15.07 0.44 18.92
C GLY A 278 15.21 -0.63 17.83
N ARG A 279 14.24 -0.78 16.95
CA ARG A 279 14.21 -1.80 15.89
C ARG A 279 14.58 -1.22 14.53
N GLN A 280 15.82 -0.80 14.38
CA GLN A 280 16.33 -0.40 13.06
C GLN A 280 16.80 -1.62 12.30
N THR A 281 16.11 -1.97 11.25
CA THR A 281 16.34 -3.22 10.54
C THR A 281 16.26 -3.11 9.04
N ALA A 282 15.76 -2.02 8.53
CA ALA A 282 15.80 -1.70 7.12
C ALA A 282 16.38 -0.29 6.93
N MET A 283 16.87 -0.02 5.74
CA MET A 283 17.41 1.30 5.43
C MET A 283 16.30 2.33 5.34
N ILE A 284 16.55 3.51 5.89
CA ILE A 284 15.70 4.67 5.73
C ILE A 284 15.87 5.23 4.32
N GLU A 285 14.76 5.48 3.68
CA GLU A 285 14.65 6.18 2.41
C GLU A 285 13.66 7.34 2.53
N ASP A 286 13.96 8.47 1.93
CA ASP A 286 13.13 9.65 1.84
C ASP A 286 12.86 9.96 0.37
N ILE A 287 11.59 9.96 -0.04
CA ILE A 287 11.16 10.11 -1.43
C ILE A 287 9.99 11.08 -1.56
N ASP A 288 9.65 11.43 -2.79
CA ASP A 288 8.46 12.19 -3.17
C ASP A 288 8.30 13.52 -2.42
N PRO A 289 9.30 14.41 -2.44
CA PRO A 289 9.17 15.67 -1.76
C PRO A 289 8.16 16.58 -2.47
N CYS A 290 7.38 17.32 -1.68
CA CYS A 290 6.46 18.34 -2.16
C CYS A 290 6.53 19.57 -1.27
N TYR A 291 6.77 20.75 -1.83
CA TYR A 291 6.77 22.01 -1.08
C TYR A 291 5.42 22.26 -0.41
N LEU A 292 5.44 22.90 0.74
CA LEU A 292 4.26 23.39 1.43
C LEU A 292 4.20 24.92 1.36
N PRO A 293 3.00 25.51 1.29
CA PRO A 293 2.83 26.96 1.20
C PRO A 293 3.40 27.74 2.41
N ASP A 294 3.60 27.09 3.54
CA ASP A 294 4.20 27.66 4.75
C ASP A 294 5.75 27.68 4.75
N GLY A 295 6.36 27.23 3.64
CA GLY A 295 7.80 27.20 3.44
C GLY A 295 8.50 25.90 3.85
N GLY A 296 7.78 24.95 4.45
CA GLY A 296 8.25 23.59 4.69
C GLY A 296 8.05 22.69 3.48
N PHE A 297 8.20 21.39 3.69
CA PHE A 297 7.87 20.37 2.67
C PHE A 297 7.39 19.08 3.33
N VAL A 298 6.57 18.34 2.59
CA VAL A 298 6.12 16.99 2.94
C VAL A 298 6.85 15.98 2.04
N PHE A 299 7.07 14.78 2.54
CA PHE A 299 7.71 13.70 1.80
C PHE A 299 7.29 12.34 2.34
N SER A 300 7.46 11.29 1.55
CA SER A 300 7.24 9.91 1.97
C SER A 300 8.55 9.32 2.51
N SER A 301 8.49 8.63 3.63
CA SER A 301 9.69 8.09 4.28
C SER A 301 9.45 6.72 4.92
N THR A 302 10.49 5.90 4.90
CA THR A 302 10.54 4.64 5.64
C THR A 302 11.08 4.78 7.07
N ARG A 303 11.20 6.01 7.60
CA ARG A 303 11.76 6.32 8.95
C ARG A 303 11.04 5.58 10.08
N GLY A 304 9.73 5.37 9.96
CA GLY A 304 8.94 4.61 10.93
C GLY A 304 9.38 3.16 11.09
N GLN A 305 10.08 2.59 10.10
CA GLN A 305 10.55 1.20 10.10
C GLN A 305 9.44 0.18 10.38
N ASN A 306 8.21 0.51 10.00
CA ASN A 306 7.06 -0.36 10.12
C ASN A 306 7.08 -1.40 8.99
N TYR A 307 6.47 -2.56 9.24
CA TYR A 307 6.44 -3.64 8.27
C TYR A 307 5.61 -3.25 7.05
N GLY A 308 6.26 -3.28 5.89
CA GLY A 308 5.58 -3.13 4.59
C GLY A 308 4.99 -4.46 4.14
N ARG A 309 3.68 -4.57 4.18
CA ARG A 309 2.95 -5.78 3.75
C ARG A 309 3.13 -6.02 2.25
N CYS A 310 2.86 -7.22 1.78
CA CYS A 310 3.04 -7.67 0.39
C CYS A 310 4.49 -7.84 -0.10
N HIS A 311 5.46 -7.85 0.76
CA HIS A 311 6.86 -7.84 0.35
C HIS A 311 7.65 -9.16 0.57
N TRP A 312 6.99 -10.29 0.69
CA TRP A 312 7.56 -11.66 0.64
C TRP A 312 8.94 -11.83 1.27
N GLY A 313 9.06 -11.54 2.56
CA GLY A 313 10.34 -11.67 3.26
C GLY A 313 11.43 -10.71 2.78
N ARG A 314 11.07 -9.68 2.01
CA ARG A 314 11.93 -8.56 1.68
C ARG A 314 11.88 -7.54 2.80
N TYR A 315 13.01 -6.88 3.05
CA TYR A 315 13.06 -5.76 3.98
C TYR A 315 12.58 -4.49 3.28
N VAL A 316 11.28 -4.34 3.20
CA VAL A 316 10.65 -3.12 2.69
C VAL A 316 9.78 -2.57 3.80
N PRO A 317 10.22 -1.53 4.51
CA PRO A 317 9.37 -0.83 5.45
C PRO A 317 8.22 -0.14 4.72
N SER A 318 7.13 0.13 5.42
CA SER A 318 6.07 0.97 4.87
C SER A 318 6.58 2.41 4.72
N PHE A 319 6.17 3.04 3.63
CA PHE A 319 6.34 4.47 3.44
C PHE A 319 5.22 5.22 4.15
N LEU A 320 5.56 6.20 4.95
CA LEU A 320 4.62 7.05 5.67
C LEU A 320 4.92 8.52 5.38
N LEU A 321 3.94 9.39 5.59
CA LEU A 321 4.11 10.82 5.39
C LEU A 321 4.89 11.44 6.55
N TYR A 322 5.88 12.24 6.18
CA TYR A 322 6.67 13.09 7.05
C TYR A 322 6.67 14.51 6.52
N ARG A 323 6.87 15.48 7.40
CA ARG A 323 7.17 16.85 6.98
C ARG A 323 8.42 17.36 7.67
N ALA A 324 9.07 18.30 7.01
CA ALA A 324 10.15 19.09 7.54
C ALA A 324 9.88 20.57 7.34
N ASP A 325 10.51 21.40 8.16
CA ASP A 325 10.59 22.82 7.91
C ASP A 325 11.66 23.10 6.83
N ALA A 326 11.74 24.34 6.36
CA ALA A 326 12.70 24.74 5.33
C ALA A 326 14.12 24.25 5.65
N GLY A 327 14.77 23.65 4.65
CA GLY A 327 16.12 23.13 4.77
C GLY A 327 16.25 21.84 5.56
N GLY A 328 15.16 21.07 5.70
CA GLY A 328 15.16 19.74 6.35
C GLY A 328 15.16 19.76 7.87
N LYS A 329 14.84 20.90 8.48
CA LYS A 329 14.76 21.02 9.94
C LYS A 329 13.46 20.45 10.49
N ASN A 330 13.48 20.05 11.78
CA ASN A 330 12.28 19.62 12.51
C ASN A 330 11.47 18.55 11.78
N ILE A 331 12.14 17.52 11.27
CA ILE A 331 11.46 16.38 10.63
C ILE A 331 10.51 15.74 11.64
N ARG A 332 9.23 15.60 11.25
CA ARG A 332 8.20 14.97 12.08
C ARG A 332 7.25 14.11 11.27
N GLN A 333 6.77 13.07 11.87
CA GLN A 333 5.83 12.12 11.27
C GLN A 333 4.42 12.72 11.20
N LEU A 334 3.73 12.53 10.07
CA LEU A 334 2.35 12.98 9.86
C LEU A 334 1.35 11.83 9.87
N SER A 335 1.76 10.65 9.50
CA SER A 335 0.88 9.48 9.40
C SER A 335 1.44 8.28 10.16
N PHE A 336 0.57 7.37 10.60
CA PHE A 336 0.92 6.25 11.46
C PHE A 336 0.29 4.95 10.96
N GLY A 337 0.96 3.83 11.17
CA GLY A 337 0.44 2.51 10.80
C GLY A 337 1.36 1.74 9.87
N GLU A 338 0.79 0.76 9.17
CA GLU A 338 1.49 -0.10 8.21
C GLU A 338 0.99 0.06 6.77
N ALA A 339 0.12 1.03 6.51
CA ALA A 339 -0.25 1.40 5.14
C ALA A 339 0.96 2.00 4.43
N ASN A 340 1.02 1.84 3.12
CA ASN A 340 2.00 2.58 2.33
C ASN A 340 1.36 3.87 1.81
N GLU A 341 2.07 4.98 1.89
CA GLU A 341 1.61 6.30 1.51
C GLU A 341 2.66 6.98 0.63
N TRP A 342 2.26 7.38 -0.58
CA TRP A 342 3.15 7.90 -1.61
C TRP A 342 2.64 9.16 -2.26
N GLU A 343 3.55 9.85 -2.94
CA GLU A 343 3.29 10.91 -3.91
C GLU A 343 2.42 12.04 -3.34
N PRO A 344 2.80 12.61 -2.19
CA PRO A 344 2.08 13.74 -1.65
C PRO A 344 2.09 14.92 -2.62
N ALA A 345 0.95 15.59 -2.75
CA ALA A 345 0.79 16.77 -3.58
C ALA A 345 -0.15 17.78 -2.90
N VAL A 346 0.20 19.06 -2.93
CA VAL A 346 -0.65 20.11 -2.34
C VAL A 346 -1.85 20.39 -3.24
N MET A 347 -3.04 20.36 -2.65
CA MET A 347 -4.30 20.70 -3.30
C MET A 347 -4.51 22.22 -3.32
N ASN A 348 -5.45 22.70 -4.15
CA ASN A 348 -5.78 24.13 -4.23
C ASN A 348 -6.34 24.73 -2.92
N ASP A 349 -6.84 23.87 -2.02
CA ASP A 349 -7.31 24.28 -0.68
C ASP A 349 -6.22 24.22 0.40
N GLY A 350 -5.00 23.85 0.05
CA GLY A 350 -3.84 23.76 0.95
C GLY A 350 -3.69 22.43 1.69
N ARG A 351 -4.63 21.47 1.52
CA ARG A 351 -4.46 20.10 2.02
C ARG A 351 -3.44 19.34 1.17
N ILE A 352 -2.94 18.24 1.70
CA ILE A 352 -2.04 17.32 1.04
C ILE A 352 -2.85 16.11 0.56
N ALA A 353 -2.94 15.90 -0.75
CA ALA A 353 -3.44 14.66 -1.34
C ALA A 353 -2.30 13.64 -1.44
N TYR A 354 -2.59 12.36 -1.28
CA TYR A 354 -1.61 11.29 -1.38
C TYR A 354 -2.27 9.95 -1.70
N THR A 355 -1.53 9.04 -2.30
CA THR A 355 -1.95 7.65 -2.48
C THR A 355 -1.75 6.89 -1.18
N ARG A 356 -2.78 6.19 -0.69
CA ARG A 356 -2.67 5.29 0.45
C ARG A 356 -3.09 3.88 0.06
N TRP A 357 -2.18 2.95 0.28
CA TRP A 357 -2.42 1.54 0.06
C TRP A 357 -2.66 0.80 1.37
N ASP A 358 -3.90 0.45 1.59
CA ASP A 358 -4.35 -0.38 2.71
C ASP A 358 -4.27 -1.86 2.31
N TYR A 359 -3.15 -2.53 2.60
CA TYR A 359 -3.01 -3.97 2.38
C TYR A 359 -3.70 -4.75 3.53
N ILE A 360 -4.99 -4.91 3.45
CA ILE A 360 -5.85 -5.45 4.51
C ILE A 360 -6.86 -6.47 3.99
N ASN A 361 -7.59 -7.11 4.90
CA ASN A 361 -8.68 -8.06 4.62
C ASN A 361 -9.90 -7.45 3.92
N ARG A 362 -9.70 -6.61 2.91
CA ARG A 362 -10.75 -6.03 2.10
C ARG A 362 -10.54 -6.22 0.61
N HIS A 363 -9.43 -6.20 0.15
CA HIS A 363 -8.76 -6.58 -1.09
C HIS A 363 -7.36 -5.98 -1.05
N ALA A 364 -6.40 -6.81 -0.74
CA ALA A 364 -5.05 -6.34 -0.48
C ALA A 364 -4.38 -5.63 -1.65
N VAL A 365 -4.76 -5.94 -2.89
CA VAL A 365 -4.13 -5.38 -4.09
C VAL A 365 -4.74 -4.03 -4.48
N TRP A 366 -6.06 -3.87 -4.44
CA TRP A 366 -6.74 -2.81 -5.17
C TRP A 366 -7.03 -1.61 -4.30
N PHE A 367 -7.20 -1.46 -3.18
CA PHE A 367 -7.51 -0.22 -2.48
C PHE A 367 -6.25 0.63 -2.25
N GLN A 368 -5.65 1.07 -3.37
CA GLN A 368 -4.62 2.09 -3.39
C GLN A 368 -5.28 3.40 -3.79
N SER A 369 -5.94 3.98 -2.83
CA SER A 369 -6.92 5.05 -3.00
C SER A 369 -6.31 6.42 -2.74
N LEU A 370 -7.03 7.45 -3.17
CA LEU A 370 -6.66 8.83 -2.93
C LEU A 370 -7.19 9.31 -1.56
N TRP A 371 -6.29 9.80 -0.74
CA TRP A 371 -6.54 10.36 0.58
C TRP A 371 -6.05 11.79 0.67
N ALA A 372 -6.50 12.52 1.69
CA ALA A 372 -6.01 13.86 1.98
C ALA A 372 -5.83 14.07 3.49
N THR A 373 -4.90 14.94 3.83
CA THR A 373 -4.63 15.39 5.19
C THR A 373 -4.26 16.86 5.22
N ARG A 374 -4.39 17.51 6.37
CA ARG A 374 -3.82 18.84 6.57
C ARG A 374 -2.29 18.78 6.71
N PRO A 375 -1.55 19.88 6.47
CA PRO A 375 -0.09 19.90 6.61
C PRO A 375 0.46 19.59 8.01
N ASP A 376 -0.39 19.59 9.03
CA ASP A 376 -0.07 19.18 10.40
C ASP A 376 -0.38 17.70 10.69
N GLY A 377 -0.86 16.94 9.68
CA GLY A 377 -1.23 15.53 9.80
C GLY A 377 -2.61 15.27 10.36
N THR A 378 -3.40 16.32 10.61
CA THR A 378 -4.78 16.20 11.11
C THR A 378 -5.79 16.03 9.98
N ALA A 379 -7.04 15.71 10.35
CA ALA A 379 -8.18 15.58 9.43
C ALA A 379 -7.90 14.65 8.25
N VAL A 380 -7.25 13.52 8.51
CA VAL A 380 -7.04 12.47 7.51
C VAL A 380 -8.39 11.98 7.01
N SER A 381 -8.59 12.06 5.71
CA SER A 381 -9.85 11.65 5.08
C SER A 381 -9.62 11.04 3.72
N HIS A 382 -10.45 10.07 3.40
CA HIS A 382 -10.55 9.48 2.08
C HIS A 382 -11.10 10.50 1.08
N VAL A 383 -10.57 10.52 -0.12
CA VAL A 383 -11.03 11.39 -1.22
C VAL A 383 -11.74 10.57 -2.30
N TYR A 384 -11.09 9.50 -2.79
CA TYR A 384 -11.64 8.69 -3.87
C TYR A 384 -11.06 7.27 -3.91
N GLY A 385 -11.89 6.29 -4.34
CA GLY A 385 -11.44 4.95 -4.72
C GLY A 385 -11.41 3.94 -3.58
N ASN A 386 -12.29 4.06 -2.57
CA ASN A 386 -12.26 3.24 -1.37
C ASN A 386 -13.31 2.12 -1.32
N TYR A 387 -14.25 2.05 -2.27
CA TYR A 387 -15.39 1.14 -2.23
C TYR A 387 -15.61 0.35 -3.51
N SER A 388 -15.06 0.78 -4.65
CA SER A 388 -15.19 0.07 -5.93
C SER A 388 -13.85 -0.43 -6.46
N GLU A 389 -13.93 -1.37 -7.39
CA GLU A 389 -12.78 -1.94 -8.09
C GLU A 389 -12.56 -1.31 -9.48
N ASP A 390 -13.30 -0.24 -9.79
CA ASP A 390 -13.26 0.39 -11.12
C ASP A 390 -11.87 0.95 -11.45
N ILE A 391 -11.19 1.53 -10.43
CA ILE A 391 -9.80 1.96 -10.51
C ILE A 391 -9.08 1.43 -9.27
N GLY A 392 -8.26 0.40 -9.45
CA GLY A 392 -7.59 -0.26 -8.32
C GLY A 392 -6.47 0.55 -7.69
N VAL A 393 -5.78 1.38 -8.48
CA VAL A 393 -4.61 2.16 -8.05
C VAL A 393 -4.71 3.58 -8.60
N VAL A 394 -4.84 4.56 -7.70
CA VAL A 394 -4.88 6.00 -8.01
C VAL A 394 -3.57 6.63 -7.55
N THR A 395 -2.75 7.09 -8.50
CA THR A 395 -1.40 7.60 -8.23
C THR A 395 -1.17 8.95 -8.90
N GLU A 396 -0.03 9.57 -8.58
CA GLU A 396 0.51 10.77 -9.22
C GLU A 396 -0.51 11.93 -9.31
N THR A 397 -1.37 12.04 -8.30
CA THR A 397 -2.43 13.05 -8.27
C THR A 397 -1.84 14.46 -8.24
N LYS A 398 -2.35 15.34 -9.12
CA LYS A 398 -1.99 16.76 -9.16
C LYS A 398 -3.24 17.63 -9.18
N ALA A 399 -3.27 18.66 -8.35
CA ALA A 399 -4.30 19.69 -8.40
C ALA A 399 -4.13 20.54 -9.65
N ILE A 400 -5.22 20.82 -10.34
CA ILE A 400 -5.22 21.72 -11.51
C ILE A 400 -5.43 23.15 -11.00
N PRO A 401 -4.51 24.10 -11.27
CA PRO A 401 -4.62 25.45 -10.76
C PRO A 401 -5.95 26.11 -11.14
N GLY A 402 -6.64 26.66 -10.15
CA GLY A 402 -7.94 27.35 -10.36
C GLY A 402 -9.13 26.44 -10.67
N SER A 403 -8.96 25.13 -10.63
CA SER A 403 -10.00 24.13 -10.89
C SER A 403 -10.30 23.29 -9.65
N ARG A 404 -11.51 22.73 -9.57
CA ARG A 404 -11.84 21.71 -8.57
C ARG A 404 -11.38 20.30 -8.98
N LEU A 405 -10.96 20.14 -10.24
CA LEU A 405 -10.53 18.87 -10.79
C LEU A 405 -9.12 18.50 -10.33
N LEU A 406 -8.90 17.22 -10.19
CA LEU A 406 -7.59 16.61 -9.96
C LEU A 406 -7.21 15.80 -11.20
N LEU A 407 -5.96 15.91 -11.63
CA LEU A 407 -5.38 15.04 -12.66
C LEU A 407 -4.71 13.86 -11.97
N CYS A 408 -5.08 12.63 -12.35
CA CYS A 408 -4.61 11.39 -11.73
C CYS A 408 -4.14 10.39 -12.78
N THR A 409 -3.28 9.48 -12.36
CA THR A 409 -2.93 8.27 -13.10
C THR A 409 -3.62 7.05 -12.49
N ALA A 410 -4.39 6.32 -13.29
CA ALA A 410 -4.83 4.97 -12.96
C ALA A 410 -3.70 4.01 -13.32
N SER A 411 -2.97 3.49 -12.35
CA SER A 411 -1.79 2.66 -12.58
C SER A 411 -2.00 1.20 -12.21
N ALA A 412 -1.03 0.35 -12.57
CA ALA A 412 -0.96 -1.03 -12.16
C ALA A 412 -0.30 -1.17 -10.78
N HIS A 413 -0.71 -2.17 -10.02
CA HIS A 413 0.00 -2.63 -8.82
C HIS A 413 1.30 -3.38 -9.19
N HIS A 414 1.25 -4.15 -10.27
CA HIS A 414 2.37 -4.96 -10.74
C HIS A 414 2.97 -4.34 -12.01
N ASN A 415 3.70 -3.28 -11.88
CA ASN A 415 4.54 -2.65 -12.89
C ASN A 415 5.17 -1.38 -12.30
N ILE A 416 5.83 -0.57 -13.13
CA ILE A 416 6.14 0.82 -12.77
C ILE A 416 4.83 1.61 -12.68
N THR A 417 4.80 2.68 -11.89
CA THR A 417 3.65 3.59 -11.83
C THR A 417 3.40 4.20 -13.20
N SER A 418 2.44 3.65 -13.90
CA SER A 418 2.05 4.09 -15.25
C SER A 418 0.71 3.47 -15.64
N GLY A 419 -0.03 4.11 -16.53
CA GLY A 419 -1.31 3.61 -17.00
C GLY A 419 -2.12 4.66 -17.75
N SER A 420 -3.39 4.86 -17.38
CA SER A 420 -4.31 5.78 -18.02
C SER A 420 -4.48 7.07 -17.24
N LEU A 421 -4.51 8.21 -17.91
CA LEU A 421 -4.80 9.49 -17.28
C LEU A 421 -6.29 9.76 -17.19
N PHE A 422 -6.72 10.32 -16.05
CA PHE A 422 -8.10 10.74 -15.85
C PHE A 422 -8.20 12.01 -15.00
N LEU A 423 -9.28 12.74 -15.20
CA LEU A 423 -9.71 13.83 -14.34
C LEU A 423 -10.69 13.30 -13.30
N LEU A 424 -10.46 13.66 -12.06
CA LEU A 424 -11.34 13.36 -10.94
C LEU A 424 -12.02 14.64 -10.46
N ASP A 425 -13.35 14.63 -10.40
CA ASP A 425 -14.14 15.66 -9.72
C ASP A 425 -14.61 15.15 -8.34
N PRO A 426 -13.90 15.42 -7.26
CA PRO A 426 -14.28 14.94 -5.94
C PRO A 426 -15.57 15.57 -5.39
N SER A 427 -16.14 16.59 -6.06
CA SER A 427 -17.43 17.17 -5.71
C SER A 427 -18.62 16.36 -6.25
N VAL A 428 -18.39 15.47 -7.19
CA VAL A 428 -19.42 14.64 -7.85
C VAL A 428 -19.58 13.27 -7.18
N GLY A 429 -18.51 12.74 -6.65
CA GLY A 429 -18.50 11.42 -6.01
C GLY A 429 -17.17 11.08 -5.38
N GLU A 430 -17.18 10.12 -4.47
CA GLU A 430 -15.99 9.61 -3.78
C GLU A 430 -15.56 8.25 -4.29
N ASP A 431 -16.31 7.69 -5.26
CA ASP A 431 -16.07 6.34 -5.76
C ASP A 431 -16.76 6.08 -7.10
N GLY A 432 -16.41 4.97 -7.76
CA GLY A 432 -16.94 4.58 -9.05
C GLY A 432 -16.53 5.51 -10.18
N LEU A 433 -17.15 5.33 -11.34
CA LEU A 433 -16.75 6.07 -12.55
C LEU A 433 -17.49 7.40 -12.75
N LYS A 434 -18.49 7.71 -11.91
CA LYS A 434 -19.27 8.95 -12.05
C LYS A 434 -18.43 10.23 -11.93
N PRO A 435 -17.48 10.33 -10.97
CA PRO A 435 -16.62 11.51 -10.84
C PRO A 435 -15.41 11.52 -11.80
N VAL A 436 -15.29 10.52 -12.67
CA VAL A 436 -14.12 10.27 -13.51
C VAL A 436 -14.38 10.68 -14.96
N THR A 437 -13.47 11.47 -15.51
CA THR A 437 -13.41 11.76 -16.96
C THR A 437 -12.10 11.24 -17.50
N ARG A 438 -12.12 10.29 -18.43
CA ARG A 438 -10.92 9.74 -19.04
C ARG A 438 -10.27 10.77 -19.96
N VAL A 439 -8.99 11.04 -19.76
CA VAL A 439 -8.17 11.85 -20.66
C VAL A 439 -7.59 10.99 -21.77
N THR A 440 -7.21 9.76 -21.44
CA THR A 440 -6.55 8.81 -22.37
C THR A 440 -7.34 7.51 -22.47
N PRO A 441 -8.53 7.55 -23.13
CA PRO A 441 -9.44 6.40 -23.20
C PRO A 441 -8.90 5.21 -24.00
N GLU A 442 -7.86 5.41 -24.82
CA GLU A 442 -7.18 4.36 -25.58
C GLU A 442 -6.34 3.43 -24.71
N VAL A 443 -5.99 3.86 -23.49
CA VAL A 443 -5.30 3.02 -22.49
C VAL A 443 -6.33 2.58 -21.45
N PRO A 444 -6.60 1.27 -21.31
CA PRO A 444 -7.49 0.75 -20.28
C PRO A 444 -6.93 1.05 -18.89
N PHE A 445 -7.80 1.07 -17.87
CA PHE A 445 -7.34 1.11 -16.48
C PHE A 445 -6.62 -0.20 -16.15
N PRO A 446 -5.30 -0.14 -15.83
CA PRO A 446 -4.52 -1.35 -15.62
C PRO A 446 -5.08 -2.21 -14.49
N GLU A 447 -5.01 -3.53 -14.66
CA GLU A 447 -5.48 -4.57 -13.77
C GLU A 447 -6.99 -4.60 -13.51
N SER A 448 -7.68 -3.46 -13.51
CA SER A 448 -9.14 -3.42 -13.40
C SER A 448 -9.87 -3.65 -14.72
N GLU A 449 -9.31 -3.25 -15.85
CA GLU A 449 -9.89 -3.48 -17.18
C GLU A 449 -9.03 -4.41 -18.06
N GLY A 450 -7.84 -4.77 -17.61
CA GLY A 450 -6.93 -5.69 -18.30
C GLY A 450 -5.53 -5.66 -17.68
N TRP A 451 -4.80 -6.75 -17.89
CA TRP A 451 -3.44 -6.91 -17.37
C TRP A 451 -2.37 -6.33 -18.29
N ASN A 452 -2.66 -6.25 -19.57
CA ASN A 452 -1.77 -5.68 -20.57
C ASN A 452 -2.38 -4.38 -21.13
N THR A 453 -1.60 -3.32 -21.12
CA THR A 453 -2.01 -2.02 -21.66
C THR A 453 -1.26 -1.73 -22.96
N PRO A 454 -1.93 -1.32 -24.05
CA PRO A 454 -1.29 -0.92 -25.29
C PRO A 454 -0.71 0.50 -25.16
N GLY A 455 0.37 0.62 -24.44
CA GLY A 455 0.99 1.87 -24.01
C GLY A 455 0.62 2.29 -22.60
N ALA A 456 1.30 3.30 -22.07
CA ALA A 456 1.05 3.85 -20.73
C ALA A 456 1.54 5.28 -20.59
N TYR A 457 0.84 6.03 -19.76
CA TYR A 457 1.17 7.39 -19.32
C TYR A 457 1.62 7.37 -17.86
N CYS A 458 2.45 8.34 -17.47
CA CYS A 458 2.86 8.52 -16.06
C CYS A 458 3.28 9.97 -15.79
N SER A 459 3.53 10.29 -14.52
CA SER A 459 4.07 11.57 -14.04
C SER A 459 3.43 12.80 -14.70
N PRO A 460 2.10 12.91 -14.75
CA PRO A 460 1.42 13.98 -15.46
C PRO A 460 1.59 15.32 -14.74
N PHE A 461 1.66 16.38 -15.52
CA PHE A 461 1.66 17.78 -15.07
C PHE A 461 0.52 18.55 -15.73
N PRO A 462 -0.43 19.11 -14.97
CA PRO A 462 -1.52 19.90 -15.53
C PRO A 462 -1.03 21.29 -15.90
N VAL A 463 -1.14 21.64 -17.18
CA VAL A 463 -0.96 23.04 -17.64
C VAL A 463 -2.23 23.84 -17.31
N ASN A 464 -3.38 23.25 -17.60
CA ASN A 464 -4.72 23.72 -17.22
C ASN A 464 -5.68 22.50 -17.22
N ASP A 465 -7.00 22.71 -17.21
CA ASP A 465 -8.00 21.63 -17.18
C ASP A 465 -8.21 20.90 -18.53
N THR A 466 -7.51 21.31 -19.56
CA THR A 466 -7.58 20.73 -20.90
C THR A 466 -6.24 20.19 -21.39
N LEU A 467 -5.12 20.80 -20.98
CA LEU A 467 -3.77 20.52 -21.49
C LEU A 467 -2.89 19.92 -20.40
N PHE A 468 -2.26 18.78 -20.70
CA PHE A 468 -1.42 18.05 -19.76
C PHE A 468 -0.09 17.65 -20.42
N LEU A 469 1.01 17.90 -19.73
CA LEU A 469 2.32 17.35 -20.10
C LEU A 469 2.52 16.02 -19.36
N CYS A 470 2.93 14.98 -20.06
CA CYS A 470 3.18 13.67 -19.42
C CYS A 470 4.19 12.85 -20.23
N PRO A 471 4.93 11.97 -19.59
CA PRO A 471 5.60 10.87 -20.28
C PRO A 471 4.56 9.88 -20.84
N TYR A 472 4.84 9.39 -22.04
CA TYR A 472 4.08 8.32 -22.66
C TYR A 472 5.01 7.34 -23.35
N SER A 473 4.67 6.07 -23.28
CA SER A 473 5.27 4.97 -24.02
C SER A 473 4.17 4.29 -24.85
N ASP A 474 4.46 3.97 -26.10
CA ASP A 474 3.60 3.15 -26.98
C ASP A 474 3.90 1.65 -26.86
N GLU A 475 4.89 1.28 -26.05
CA GLU A 475 5.18 -0.12 -25.77
C GLU A 475 4.04 -0.76 -24.96
N THR A 476 3.72 -2.01 -25.29
CA THR A 476 2.77 -2.77 -24.47
C THR A 476 3.40 -3.05 -23.11
N LEU A 477 2.80 -2.49 -22.07
CA LEU A 477 3.18 -2.71 -20.70
C LEU A 477 2.15 -3.61 -20.03
N GLY A 478 2.59 -4.48 -19.15
CA GLY A 478 1.65 -5.33 -18.44
C GLY A 478 2.32 -6.29 -17.49
N TYR A 479 1.47 -6.88 -16.70
CA TYR A 479 1.80 -8.03 -15.89
C TYR A 479 1.25 -9.27 -16.62
N PRO A 480 2.08 -10.18 -17.06
CA PRO A 480 1.58 -11.41 -17.64
C PRO A 480 0.75 -12.13 -16.59
N ASP A 481 -0.41 -12.55 -16.98
CA ASP A 481 -1.30 -13.34 -16.17
C ASP A 481 -0.47 -14.40 -15.41
N TYR A 482 -0.47 -14.33 -14.10
CA TYR A 482 0.32 -15.24 -13.23
C TYR A 482 -0.27 -16.65 -13.28
N HIS A 483 -0.55 -17.09 -14.48
CA HIS A 483 -0.99 -18.45 -14.71
C HIS A 483 0.25 -19.33 -14.92
N PRO A 484 0.39 -20.47 -14.23
CA PRO A 484 1.55 -21.36 -14.39
C PRO A 484 1.76 -21.87 -15.82
N ARG A 485 0.80 -21.61 -16.73
CA ARG A 485 0.83 -21.98 -18.16
C ARG A 485 1.39 -20.91 -19.08
N HIS A 486 1.52 -19.65 -18.62
CA HIS A 486 2.10 -18.60 -19.45
C HIS A 486 3.62 -18.68 -19.41
N ARG A 487 4.23 -18.66 -20.58
CA ARG A 487 5.68 -18.72 -20.73
C ARG A 487 6.28 -17.45 -20.17
N ARG A 488 7.33 -17.61 -19.40
CA ARG A 488 8.06 -16.50 -18.77
C ARG A 488 8.72 -15.54 -19.77
N GLU A 489 8.90 -15.98 -21.00
CA GLU A 489 9.35 -15.15 -22.12
C GLU A 489 8.36 -14.04 -22.46
N GLU A 490 7.05 -14.28 -22.33
CA GLU A 490 6.00 -13.29 -22.48
C GLU A 490 6.00 -12.27 -21.33
N TYR A 491 6.39 -12.71 -20.15
CA TYR A 491 6.56 -11.87 -18.97
C TYR A 491 7.70 -10.86 -19.12
N MET A 492 8.80 -11.30 -19.71
CA MET A 492 9.99 -10.47 -19.90
C MET A 492 9.80 -9.44 -21.00
N ALA A 493 8.94 -9.72 -21.98
CA ALA A 493 8.61 -8.81 -23.07
C ALA A 493 7.72 -7.63 -22.65
N ALA A 494 7.10 -7.69 -21.46
CA ALA A 494 6.21 -6.64 -20.96
C ALA A 494 6.93 -5.54 -20.15
N TRP A 495 8.26 -5.63 -19.99
CA TRP A 495 9.04 -4.59 -19.33
C TRP A 495 9.43 -3.51 -20.32
N PRO A 496 9.28 -2.20 -19.99
CA PRO A 496 9.58 -1.14 -20.93
C PRO A 496 11.08 -1.08 -21.28
N SER A 497 11.37 -0.75 -22.53
CA SER A 497 12.75 -0.53 -23.00
C SER A 497 13.39 0.68 -22.27
N PRO A 498 14.71 0.80 -22.24
CA PRO A 498 15.39 1.92 -21.57
C PRO A 498 14.92 3.30 -22.02
N ALA A 499 14.57 3.47 -23.30
CA ALA A 499 14.11 4.70 -23.91
C ALA A 499 12.59 4.74 -24.18
N ALA A 500 11.81 3.92 -23.47
CA ALA A 500 10.39 3.74 -23.76
C ALA A 500 9.55 5.01 -23.60
N PHE A 501 9.88 5.88 -22.63
CA PHE A 501 9.08 7.05 -22.30
C PHE A 501 9.67 8.34 -22.90
N GLY A 502 8.87 9.03 -23.72
CA GLY A 502 9.10 10.38 -24.17
C GLY A 502 8.09 11.36 -23.58
N ILE A 503 8.36 12.66 -23.65
CA ILE A 503 7.45 13.72 -23.18
C ILE A 503 6.44 14.05 -24.27
N TRP A 504 5.17 14.06 -23.88
CA TRP A 504 4.02 14.38 -24.74
C TRP A 504 3.16 15.48 -24.11
N LEU A 505 2.52 16.26 -24.95
CA LEU A 505 1.38 17.11 -24.59
C LEU A 505 0.10 16.35 -24.98
N VAL A 506 -0.76 16.13 -24.02
CA VAL A 506 -2.04 15.43 -24.16
C VAL A 506 -3.17 16.38 -23.83
N ASP A 507 -4.31 16.25 -24.46
CA ASP A 507 -5.45 17.13 -24.24
C ASP A 507 -6.78 16.38 -24.12
N THR A 508 -7.77 17.01 -23.48
CA THR A 508 -9.14 16.48 -23.37
C THR A 508 -9.91 16.56 -24.69
N LEU A 509 -9.35 17.17 -25.72
CA LEU A 509 -9.95 17.24 -27.06
C LEU A 509 -9.76 15.92 -27.84
N GLY A 510 -8.93 15.01 -27.31
CA GLY A 510 -8.60 13.72 -27.89
C GLY A 510 -7.29 13.70 -28.67
N GLY A 511 -6.42 14.69 -28.46
CA GLY A 511 -5.15 14.81 -29.16
C GLY A 511 -3.93 14.56 -28.26
N ARG A 512 -2.82 14.23 -28.91
CA ARG A 512 -1.50 14.15 -28.29
C ARG A 512 -0.40 14.62 -29.24
N GLU A 513 0.60 15.30 -28.73
CA GLU A 513 1.74 15.82 -29.48
C GLU A 513 3.05 15.42 -28.83
N LEU A 514 3.94 14.77 -29.58
CA LEU A 514 5.29 14.48 -29.11
C LEU A 514 6.07 15.77 -28.92
N ILE A 515 6.63 15.96 -27.73
CA ILE A 515 7.51 17.09 -27.40
C ILE A 515 8.97 16.70 -27.51
N TYR A 516 9.33 15.60 -26.83
CA TYR A 516 10.72 15.15 -26.76
C TYR A 516 10.82 13.64 -26.56
N GLN A 517 11.67 13.00 -27.33
CA GLN A 517 12.06 11.59 -27.17
C GLN A 517 13.58 11.49 -27.21
N ASP A 518 14.15 10.94 -26.15
CA ASP A 518 15.57 10.61 -26.15
C ASP A 518 15.75 9.19 -26.72
N PRO A 519 16.73 8.98 -27.62
CA PRO A 519 16.91 7.65 -28.25
C PRO A 519 17.52 6.60 -27.30
N GLU A 520 18.11 7.00 -26.17
CA GLU A 520 18.86 6.09 -25.31
C GLU A 520 18.24 5.93 -23.92
N ILE A 521 17.47 6.91 -23.45
CA ILE A 521 16.98 6.91 -22.09
C ILE A 521 15.59 7.54 -21.96
N SER A 522 14.77 6.98 -21.10
CA SER A 522 13.43 7.50 -20.79
C SER A 522 13.48 8.86 -20.10
N THR A 523 12.49 9.70 -20.39
CA THR A 523 12.33 11.04 -19.85
C THR A 523 11.01 11.16 -19.11
N PHE A 524 11.05 11.64 -17.86
CA PHE A 524 9.93 11.67 -16.91
C PHE A 524 9.71 13.08 -16.33
N ASN A 525 8.62 13.25 -15.58
CA ASN A 525 8.31 14.42 -14.74
C ASN A 525 8.46 15.77 -15.46
N PRO A 526 7.73 16.03 -16.55
CA PRO A 526 7.77 17.32 -17.26
C PRO A 526 7.16 18.43 -16.39
N ILE A 527 7.90 19.49 -16.10
CA ILE A 527 7.46 20.62 -15.29
C ILE A 527 7.85 21.93 -15.98
N PRO A 528 6.90 22.78 -16.41
CA PRO A 528 7.18 24.12 -16.88
C PRO A 528 7.91 24.95 -15.82
N LEU A 529 9.06 25.53 -16.16
CA LEU A 529 9.84 26.41 -15.26
C LEU A 529 9.23 27.82 -15.24
N VAL A 530 8.02 27.93 -14.68
CA VAL A 530 7.25 29.17 -14.56
C VAL A 530 6.63 29.31 -13.18
N LYS A 531 6.40 30.54 -12.75
CA LYS A 531 5.66 30.84 -11.53
C LYS A 531 4.22 30.34 -11.62
N ARG A 532 3.71 29.83 -10.51
CA ARG A 532 2.35 29.32 -10.41
C ARG A 532 1.65 29.93 -9.20
N PRO A 533 0.32 30.04 -9.19
CA PRO A 533 -0.43 30.41 -8.00
C PRO A 533 -0.10 29.48 -6.83
N MET A 534 0.22 30.05 -5.69
CA MET A 534 0.50 29.28 -4.47
C MET A 534 -0.81 29.04 -3.73
N PRO A 535 -1.12 27.79 -3.33
CA PRO A 535 -2.26 27.51 -2.48
C PRO A 535 -2.18 28.18 -1.10
N PRO A 536 -3.27 28.28 -0.35
CA PRO A 536 -3.25 28.86 0.98
C PRO A 536 -2.41 28.01 1.95
N ALA A 537 -1.64 28.67 2.80
CA ALA A 537 -1.00 28.03 3.95
C ALA A 537 -2.05 27.76 5.04
N LEU A 538 -2.25 26.49 5.37
CA LEU A 538 -3.17 26.10 6.43
C LEU A 538 -2.48 26.17 7.79
N VAL A 539 -3.06 26.97 8.70
CA VAL A 539 -2.59 27.04 10.07
C VAL A 539 -2.85 25.71 10.79
N SER A 540 -1.88 25.27 11.61
CA SER A 540 -2.05 24.06 12.42
C SER A 540 -3.24 24.17 13.37
N THR A 541 -4.01 23.10 13.49
CA THR A 541 -5.11 22.97 14.44
C THR A 541 -4.68 22.31 15.75
N LEU A 542 -3.42 21.87 15.83
CA LEU A 542 -2.86 21.21 17.00
C LEU A 542 -2.44 22.22 18.07
N PRO A 543 -2.54 21.86 19.34
CA PRO A 543 -1.92 22.66 20.41
C PRO A 543 -0.39 22.69 20.25
N PRO A 544 0.30 23.65 20.88
CA PRO A 544 1.75 23.66 20.92
C PRO A 544 2.31 22.33 21.44
N PRO A 545 3.43 21.82 20.88
CA PRO A 545 3.94 20.48 21.21
C PRO A 545 4.20 20.23 22.70
N ASP A 546 4.59 21.28 23.43
CA ASP A 546 4.83 21.25 24.89
C ASP A 546 3.55 21.19 25.73
N LYS A 547 2.40 21.48 25.13
CA LYS A 547 1.07 21.46 25.77
C LYS A 547 0.14 20.38 25.22
N ALA A 548 0.57 19.70 24.17
CA ALA A 548 -0.24 18.67 23.51
C ALA A 548 -0.35 17.42 24.40
N PRO A 549 -1.56 16.94 24.72
CA PRO A 549 -1.72 15.68 25.43
C PRO A 549 -1.28 14.51 24.55
N ASP A 550 -0.86 13.41 25.18
CA ASP A 550 -0.48 12.16 24.49
C ASP A 550 -1.70 11.39 23.93
N THR A 551 -2.84 12.05 23.84
CA THR A 551 -4.09 11.50 23.33
C THR A 551 -4.71 12.43 22.29
N GLY A 552 -5.49 11.86 21.37
CA GLY A 552 -6.47 12.59 20.55
C GLY A 552 -7.86 12.42 21.12
N LEU A 553 -8.73 13.40 20.85
CA LEU A 553 -10.16 13.33 21.15
C LEU A 553 -10.92 12.93 19.89
N CYS A 554 -11.64 11.81 19.96
CA CYS A 554 -12.54 11.38 18.89
C CYS A 554 -14.00 11.56 19.30
N TYR A 555 -14.85 11.97 18.37
CA TYR A 555 -16.28 11.94 18.56
C TYR A 555 -17.02 11.45 17.31
N VAL A 556 -18.15 10.80 17.54
CA VAL A 556 -19.09 10.38 16.49
C VAL A 556 -20.42 11.07 16.78
N GLU A 557 -20.99 11.74 15.78
CA GLU A 557 -22.26 12.46 15.93
C GLU A 557 -23.44 11.48 16.09
N ASN A 558 -23.49 10.46 15.22
CA ASN A 558 -24.53 9.45 15.29
C ASN A 558 -24.05 8.15 14.61
N VAL A 559 -23.82 7.11 15.38
CA VAL A 559 -23.36 5.80 14.85
C VAL A 559 -24.35 5.18 13.85
N TYR A 560 -25.61 5.59 13.86
CA TYR A 560 -26.65 5.10 12.95
C TYR A 560 -26.65 5.83 11.60
N ASP A 561 -25.91 6.93 11.45
CA ASP A 561 -25.66 7.52 10.14
C ASP A 561 -24.60 6.70 9.41
N CYS A 562 -25.04 5.75 8.62
CA CYS A 562 -24.21 4.73 7.99
C CYS A 562 -24.72 4.46 6.56
N ARG A 563 -23.79 4.08 5.67
CA ARG A 563 -24.14 3.65 4.30
C ARG A 563 -24.96 2.36 4.30
N SER A 564 -24.65 1.45 5.23
CA SER A 564 -25.44 0.26 5.49
C SER A 564 -26.48 0.54 6.57
N GLU A 565 -27.71 0.13 6.35
CA GLU A 565 -28.77 0.31 7.33
C GLU A 565 -28.47 -0.48 8.61
N LEU A 566 -28.20 0.23 9.70
CA LEU A 566 -27.95 -0.38 11.01
C LEU A 566 -29.29 -0.53 11.76
N PRO A 567 -29.53 -1.68 12.41
CA PRO A 567 -30.74 -1.86 13.20
C PRO A 567 -30.82 -0.81 14.31
N LYS A 568 -31.98 -0.13 14.40
CA LYS A 568 -32.22 0.92 15.37
C LYS A 568 -31.98 0.41 16.80
N ASP A 569 -31.36 1.24 17.64
CA ASP A 569 -31.05 0.96 19.05
C ASP A 569 -30.22 -0.29 19.31
N SER A 570 -29.61 -0.89 18.25
CA SER A 570 -28.82 -2.11 18.39
C SER A 570 -27.43 -1.85 19.01
N ILE A 571 -26.84 -0.67 18.79
CA ILE A 571 -25.48 -0.35 19.22
C ILE A 571 -25.53 0.24 20.63
N LYS A 572 -24.74 -0.32 21.56
CA LYS A 572 -24.64 0.10 22.96
C LYS A 572 -23.32 0.75 23.30
N CYS A 573 -22.25 0.32 22.64
CA CYS A 573 -20.93 0.90 22.83
C CYS A 573 -20.09 0.81 21.57
N LEU A 574 -19.02 1.58 21.54
CA LEU A 574 -17.93 1.42 20.57
C LEU A 574 -16.76 0.72 21.27
N ARG A 575 -16.28 -0.38 20.69
CA ARG A 575 -15.04 -1.03 21.09
C ARG A 575 -13.89 -0.38 20.35
N ILE A 576 -12.83 -0.07 21.07
CA ILE A 576 -11.64 0.61 20.58
C ILE A 576 -10.50 -0.40 20.59
N ASN A 577 -10.06 -0.80 19.39
CA ASN A 577 -8.96 -1.73 19.22
C ASN A 577 -7.72 -0.98 18.77
N LYS A 578 -6.66 -1.08 19.53
CA LYS A 578 -5.33 -0.65 19.12
C LYS A 578 -4.77 -1.71 18.16
N LEU A 579 -4.22 -1.25 17.04
CA LEU A 579 -3.52 -2.12 16.11
C LEU A 579 -2.03 -2.12 16.45
N ASP A 580 -1.48 -3.33 16.62
CA ASP A 580 -0.06 -3.51 16.93
C ASP A 580 0.74 -3.44 15.63
N VAL A 581 1.47 -2.35 15.47
CA VAL A 581 2.32 -2.11 14.29
C VAL A 581 3.58 -2.96 14.40
N MET A 582 3.82 -3.80 13.41
CA MET A 582 5.01 -4.63 13.35
C MET A 582 6.21 -3.85 12.81
N GLY A 583 7.42 -4.16 13.32
CA GLY A 583 8.65 -3.63 12.76
C GLY A 583 9.03 -4.33 11.44
N ALA A 584 9.66 -3.61 10.53
CA ALA A 584 10.07 -4.07 9.20
C ALA A 584 10.92 -5.35 9.16
N CYS A 585 11.48 -5.74 10.28
CA CYS A 585 12.31 -6.93 10.46
C CYS A 585 11.60 -8.21 10.73
N ARG A 586 10.34 -8.18 10.98
CA ARG A 586 9.63 -9.39 11.38
C ARG A 586 9.41 -10.31 10.18
N ARG A 587 10.51 -10.97 9.80
CA ARG A 587 10.57 -11.93 8.69
C ARG A 587 9.82 -13.23 8.97
N GLU A 588 9.48 -13.49 10.23
CA GLU A 588 9.42 -14.86 10.74
C GLU A 588 8.11 -15.57 10.56
N THR A 589 7.08 -14.85 10.21
CA THR A 589 5.77 -15.41 10.42
C THR A 589 4.83 -15.25 9.26
N LEU A 590 5.30 -14.60 8.21
CA LEU A 590 4.35 -14.03 7.29
C LEU A 590 4.39 -14.80 5.99
N ASN A 591 3.50 -15.77 5.92
CA ASN A 591 3.05 -16.25 4.64
C ASN A 591 2.19 -15.13 4.03
N GLN A 592 2.55 -14.65 2.89
CA GLN A 592 2.02 -13.47 2.23
C GLN A 592 0.49 -13.43 2.14
N HIS A 593 -0.14 -14.58 1.96
CA HIS A 593 -1.59 -14.64 1.80
C HIS A 593 -2.36 -14.59 3.12
N ASP A 594 -1.67 -14.69 4.20
CA ASP A 594 -2.23 -15.01 5.49
C ASP A 594 -2.14 -13.86 6.48
N ASP A 595 -1.35 -12.83 6.14
CA ASP A 595 -1.04 -11.74 7.05
C ASP A 595 -1.69 -10.41 6.65
N LEU A 596 -2.94 -10.50 6.32
CA LEU A 596 -3.75 -9.34 5.93
C LEU A 596 -4.41 -8.68 7.14
N ASP A 597 -4.35 -9.30 8.31
CA ASP A 597 -4.96 -8.74 9.50
C ASP A 597 -3.91 -8.26 10.50
N LEU A 598 -4.15 -7.09 11.07
CA LEU A 598 -3.31 -6.49 12.08
C LEU A 598 -3.57 -7.15 13.42
N HIS A 599 -2.51 -7.41 14.19
CA HIS A 599 -2.66 -7.82 15.59
C HIS A 599 -3.39 -6.74 16.38
N LYS A 600 -4.34 -7.14 17.22
CA LYS A 600 -5.22 -6.21 17.92
C LYS A 600 -5.15 -6.39 19.42
N GLU A 601 -5.11 -5.26 20.11
CA GLU A 601 -5.31 -5.15 21.54
C GLU A 601 -6.60 -4.36 21.78
N SER A 602 -7.59 -4.95 22.46
CA SER A 602 -8.77 -4.19 22.84
C SER A 602 -8.42 -3.26 23.99
N LEU A 603 -8.52 -1.94 23.77
CA LEU A 603 -8.40 -0.95 24.83
C LEU A 603 -9.67 -0.89 25.68
N GLY A 604 -10.76 -1.50 25.21
CA GLY A 604 -12.04 -1.54 25.85
C GLY A 604 -13.15 -0.84 25.08
N THR A 605 -14.24 -0.55 25.75
CA THR A 605 -15.43 0.06 25.17
C THR A 605 -15.76 1.42 25.80
N VAL A 606 -16.47 2.24 25.01
CA VAL A 606 -17.06 3.49 25.43
C VAL A 606 -18.56 3.48 25.12
N PRO A 607 -19.44 4.04 25.98
CA PRO A 607 -20.88 4.01 25.74
C PRO A 607 -21.26 4.87 24.54
N VAL A 608 -22.30 4.43 23.82
CA VAL A 608 -23.03 5.23 22.84
C VAL A 608 -24.26 5.82 23.51
N ALA A 609 -24.46 7.12 23.39
CA ALA A 609 -25.60 7.82 23.98
C ALA A 609 -26.92 7.50 23.23
N ALA A 610 -28.06 7.85 23.82
CA ALA A 610 -29.37 7.57 23.24
C ALA A 610 -29.62 8.25 21.89
N ASP A 611 -28.90 9.35 21.61
CA ASP A 611 -28.93 10.05 20.32
C ASP A 611 -28.00 9.42 19.27
N GLY A 612 -27.29 8.34 19.62
CA GLY A 612 -26.31 7.68 18.78
C GLY A 612 -24.90 8.27 18.85
N SER A 613 -24.67 9.30 19.64
CA SER A 613 -23.37 9.95 19.75
C SER A 613 -22.42 9.23 20.70
N ALA A 614 -21.12 9.41 20.47
CA ALA A 614 -20.06 8.95 21.38
C ALA A 614 -18.88 9.92 21.33
N GLN A 615 -18.21 10.15 22.47
CA GLN A 615 -17.00 10.96 22.55
C GLN A 615 -15.98 10.29 23.48
N PHE A 616 -14.74 10.15 23.00
CA PHE A 616 -13.74 9.36 23.71
C PHE A 616 -12.31 9.75 23.34
N ARG A 617 -11.35 9.39 24.20
CA ARG A 617 -9.93 9.56 23.93
C ARG A 617 -9.32 8.31 23.32
N ILE A 618 -8.35 8.52 22.43
CA ILE A 618 -7.49 7.49 21.87
C ILE A 618 -6.02 7.88 22.06
N PRO A 619 -5.09 6.93 22.17
CA PRO A 619 -3.68 7.24 22.20
C PRO A 619 -3.25 7.89 20.88
N ALA A 620 -2.49 8.97 20.97
CA ALA A 620 -1.99 9.67 19.79
C ALA A 620 -0.87 8.89 19.09
N GLY A 621 -0.81 8.97 17.76
CA GLY A 621 0.21 8.29 16.96
C GLY A 621 0.05 6.77 16.89
N VAL A 622 -1.11 6.25 17.25
CA VAL A 622 -1.40 4.82 17.31
C VAL A 622 -2.59 4.50 16.39
N PRO A 623 -2.45 3.53 15.47
CA PRO A 623 -3.57 3.09 14.65
C PRO A 623 -4.67 2.44 15.47
N ILE A 624 -5.90 2.85 15.25
CA ILE A 624 -7.09 2.44 15.99
C ILE A 624 -8.15 1.92 15.03
N GLN A 625 -8.75 0.79 15.37
CA GLN A 625 -9.92 0.24 14.71
C GLN A 625 -11.13 0.33 15.64
N LEU A 626 -12.26 0.77 15.11
CA LEU A 626 -13.52 0.88 15.84
C LEU A 626 -14.47 -0.25 15.46
N GLN A 627 -15.20 -0.75 16.46
CA GLN A 627 -16.30 -1.70 16.30
C GLN A 627 -17.54 -1.18 17.03
N ALA A 628 -18.68 -1.15 16.34
CA ALA A 628 -19.97 -0.92 16.94
C ALA A 628 -20.47 -2.23 17.57
N VAL A 629 -20.81 -2.23 18.86
CA VAL A 629 -21.08 -3.43 19.66
C VAL A 629 -22.48 -3.38 20.26
N ASP A 630 -23.18 -4.52 20.25
CA ASP A 630 -24.53 -4.68 20.79
C ASP A 630 -24.57 -4.97 22.31
N THR A 631 -25.78 -5.16 22.85
CA THR A 631 -26.00 -5.51 24.27
C THR A 631 -25.43 -6.86 24.68
N ASN A 632 -25.10 -7.73 23.75
CA ASN A 632 -24.49 -9.03 23.99
C ASN A 632 -22.96 -8.97 23.96
N GLY A 633 -22.35 -7.79 23.75
CA GLY A 633 -20.91 -7.64 23.57
C GLY A 633 -20.40 -8.12 22.21
N VAL A 634 -21.25 -8.19 21.20
CA VAL A 634 -20.95 -8.71 19.87
C VAL A 634 -20.86 -7.56 18.87
N ALA A 635 -19.85 -7.59 18.00
CA ALA A 635 -19.69 -6.59 16.96
C ALA A 635 -20.85 -6.66 15.95
N VAL A 636 -21.55 -5.54 15.81
CA VAL A 636 -22.60 -5.30 14.80
C VAL A 636 -21.96 -4.89 13.50
N PHE A 637 -20.99 -3.97 13.59
CA PHE A 637 -20.28 -3.41 12.44
C PHE A 637 -18.83 -3.13 12.82
N THR A 638 -17.91 -3.32 11.86
CA THR A 638 -16.46 -3.23 12.13
C THR A 638 -15.78 -2.43 11.05
N MET A 639 -14.96 -1.47 11.45
CA MET A 639 -14.04 -0.77 10.56
C MET A 639 -13.06 -1.79 9.92
N ARG A 640 -12.85 -1.72 8.63
CA ARG A 640 -11.97 -2.65 7.90
C ARG A 640 -10.53 -2.14 7.80
N SER A 641 -10.31 -0.84 7.94
CA SER A 641 -9.01 -0.19 8.01
C SER A 641 -8.82 0.42 9.40
N PHE A 642 -8.06 1.50 9.50
CA PHE A 642 -7.78 2.16 10.76
C PHE A 642 -7.76 3.68 10.59
N ILE A 643 -7.96 4.36 11.72
CA ILE A 643 -7.74 5.78 11.92
C ILE A 643 -6.60 5.97 12.93
N TYR A 644 -6.08 7.19 13.03
CA TYR A 644 -5.17 7.61 14.09
C TYR A 644 -5.39 9.10 14.36
N ALA A 645 -4.89 9.59 15.47
CA ALA A 645 -4.93 11.01 15.79
C ALA A 645 -3.52 11.53 16.11
N GLN A 646 -3.28 12.80 15.82
CA GLN A 646 -2.12 13.53 16.31
C GLN A 646 -2.29 13.85 17.81
N LYS A 647 -1.19 14.23 18.50
CA LYS A 647 -1.26 14.69 19.89
C LYS A 647 -2.14 15.93 19.99
N GLY A 648 -3.22 15.82 20.77
CA GLY A 648 -4.18 16.90 20.96
C GLY A 648 -5.13 17.16 19.79
N GLU A 649 -5.13 16.32 18.76
CA GLU A 649 -6.10 16.41 17.67
C GLU A 649 -7.52 16.16 18.17
N VAL A 650 -8.47 16.94 17.64
CA VAL A 650 -9.90 16.68 17.78
C VAL A 650 -10.42 16.18 16.44
N GLN A 651 -10.78 14.88 16.39
CA GLN A 651 -11.25 14.21 15.19
C GLN A 651 -12.73 13.89 15.30
N GLY A 652 -13.53 14.38 14.35
CA GLY A 652 -14.97 14.13 14.30
C GLY A 652 -15.37 13.22 13.16
N CYS A 653 -16.30 12.30 13.45
CA CYS A 653 -17.01 11.49 12.47
C CYS A 653 -18.49 11.84 12.51
N THR A 654 -19.13 12.02 11.35
CA THR A 654 -20.57 12.23 11.27
C THR A 654 -21.31 10.95 11.66
N GLY A 655 -20.82 9.80 11.20
CA GLY A 655 -21.40 8.50 11.50
C GLY A 655 -20.45 7.34 11.28
N CYS A 656 -20.97 6.11 11.25
CA CYS A 656 -20.23 4.91 10.91
C CYS A 656 -20.33 4.65 9.40
N HIS A 657 -19.27 4.91 8.62
CA HIS A 657 -19.27 4.79 7.15
C HIS A 657 -20.36 5.64 6.49
N GLU A 658 -20.48 6.88 6.90
CA GLU A 658 -21.41 7.83 6.34
C GLU A 658 -21.06 8.18 4.88
N ASN A 659 -22.06 8.60 4.13
CA ASN A 659 -21.87 9.13 2.80
C ASN A 659 -21.63 10.66 2.89
N LYS A 660 -20.46 11.14 2.51
CA LYS A 660 -20.05 12.55 2.55
C LYS A 660 -21.01 13.48 1.82
N PHE A 661 -21.74 13.00 0.81
CA PHE A 661 -22.72 13.76 0.03
C PHE A 661 -24.12 13.74 0.65
N LYS A 662 -24.32 12.98 1.72
CA LYS A 662 -25.57 12.90 2.48
C LYS A 662 -25.46 13.50 3.86
N SER A 663 -24.30 14.05 4.26
CA SER A 663 -24.16 14.69 5.56
C SER A 663 -25.20 15.79 5.64
N GLY A 664 -26.25 15.47 6.42
CA GLY A 664 -27.44 16.26 6.46
C GLY A 664 -27.20 17.62 7.10
N ALA A 665 -27.83 18.61 6.55
CA ALA A 665 -27.97 19.87 7.19
C ALA A 665 -28.45 19.67 8.65
N ALA A 666 -27.66 20.19 9.60
CA ALA A 666 -28.15 20.75 10.85
C ALA A 666 -29.15 19.96 11.72
N LYS A 667 -29.01 18.65 11.83
CA LYS A 667 -29.44 17.98 13.08
C LYS A 667 -28.51 18.32 14.25
N TYR A 668 -27.57 19.19 14.01
CA TYR A 668 -26.44 19.59 14.87
C TYR A 668 -26.75 20.67 15.88
N ALA A 669 -28.00 21.00 16.14
CA ALA A 669 -28.34 21.85 17.25
C ALA A 669 -28.08 21.19 18.62
N VAL A 670 -27.59 19.98 18.63
CA VAL A 670 -27.43 19.17 19.83
C VAL A 670 -25.95 19.07 20.21
N GLN A 671 -25.60 19.85 21.21
CA GLN A 671 -24.35 19.79 22.01
C GLN A 671 -23.03 19.76 21.20
N SER A 672 -22.34 20.91 21.24
CA SER A 672 -20.94 20.97 20.81
C SER A 672 -20.12 19.87 21.52
N PRO A 673 -19.01 19.38 20.93
CA PRO A 673 -18.11 18.45 21.60
C PRO A 673 -17.72 18.87 23.04
N ALA A 674 -17.70 20.17 23.32
CA ALA A 674 -17.43 20.72 24.64
C ALA A 674 -18.51 20.39 25.69
N GLY A 675 -19.75 20.16 25.26
CA GLY A 675 -20.86 19.83 26.15
C GLY A 675 -21.08 18.32 26.36
N ARG A 676 -20.34 17.46 25.65
CA ARG A 676 -20.47 16.00 25.74
C ARG A 676 -19.56 15.40 26.82
N THR A 677 -20.00 14.33 27.44
CA THR A 677 -19.13 13.56 28.33
C THR A 677 -18.07 12.84 27.51
N THR A 678 -16.80 13.04 27.84
CA THR A 678 -15.67 12.34 27.24
C THR A 678 -15.36 11.10 28.04
N TYR A 679 -15.27 9.97 27.36
CA TYR A 679 -14.95 8.69 27.99
C TYR A 679 -13.53 8.24 27.64
N ASP A 680 -12.89 7.57 28.61
CA ASP A 680 -11.73 6.73 28.35
C ASP A 680 -12.20 5.28 28.16
N PRO A 681 -11.60 4.52 27.23
CA PRO A 681 -11.97 3.12 27.02
C PRO A 681 -11.83 2.31 28.30
N LYS A 682 -12.81 1.46 28.59
CA LYS A 682 -12.75 0.53 29.74
C LYS A 682 -12.80 -0.90 29.23
N PRO A 683 -11.89 -1.78 29.68
CA PRO A 683 -11.91 -3.18 29.32
C PRO A 683 -13.30 -3.79 29.56
N GLU A 684 -13.83 -4.50 28.57
CA GLU A 684 -15.12 -5.20 28.66
C GLU A 684 -15.02 -6.54 29.36
N VAL A 685 -13.82 -7.11 29.43
CA VAL A 685 -13.46 -8.32 30.12
C VAL A 685 -12.02 -8.20 30.64
N ASP A 686 -11.79 -8.65 31.86
CA ASP A 686 -10.44 -8.74 32.41
C ASP A 686 -9.75 -9.99 31.84
N LEU A 687 -8.76 -9.80 31.01
CA LEU A 687 -7.97 -10.89 30.43
C LEU A 687 -6.81 -11.32 31.35
N GLY A 688 -6.54 -10.59 32.42
CA GLY A 688 -5.41 -10.81 33.30
C GLY A 688 -4.03 -10.50 32.72
N TYR A 689 -3.98 -9.81 31.56
CA TYR A 689 -2.75 -9.37 30.90
C TYR A 689 -3.02 -8.17 29.98
N THR A 690 -1.97 -7.46 29.62
CA THR A 690 -1.99 -6.37 28.63
C THR A 690 -1.35 -6.82 27.32
N GLY A 691 -1.64 -6.11 26.24
CA GLY A 691 -1.10 -6.40 24.90
C GLY A 691 -2.06 -7.18 24.00
N PRO A 692 -1.59 -7.67 22.86
CA PRO A 692 -2.42 -8.35 21.86
C PRO A 692 -3.16 -9.55 22.44
N PHE A 693 -4.39 -9.74 21.98
CA PHE A 693 -5.24 -10.82 22.44
C PHE A 693 -4.61 -12.20 22.19
N SER A 694 -4.56 -13.05 23.21
CA SER A 694 -4.00 -14.39 23.13
C SER A 694 -5.07 -15.47 23.25
N PHE A 695 -5.25 -16.25 22.19
CA PHE A 695 -6.11 -17.43 22.22
C PHE A 695 -5.69 -18.41 23.32
N THR A 696 -4.39 -18.67 23.41
CA THR A 696 -3.83 -19.64 24.36
C THR A 696 -4.10 -19.27 25.79
N LYS A 697 -4.03 -17.98 26.13
CA LYS A 697 -4.26 -17.50 27.50
C LYS A 697 -5.74 -17.35 27.82
N SER A 698 -6.57 -16.96 26.85
CA SER A 698 -7.94 -16.52 27.13
C SER A 698 -9.01 -17.50 26.64
N VAL A 699 -8.87 -18.11 25.47
CA VAL A 699 -9.91 -18.97 24.88
C VAL A 699 -9.69 -20.43 25.17
N GLN A 700 -8.45 -20.91 25.04
CA GLN A 700 -8.18 -22.34 25.31
C GLN A 700 -8.61 -22.79 26.72
N PRO A 701 -8.40 -22.03 27.79
CA PRO A 701 -8.89 -22.40 29.11
C PRO A 701 -10.43 -22.56 29.19
N ILE A 702 -11.19 -21.77 28.41
CA ILE A 702 -12.65 -21.94 28.33
C ILE A 702 -13.00 -23.27 27.65
N PHE A 703 -12.32 -23.58 26.52
CA PHE A 703 -12.52 -24.86 25.85
C PHE A 703 -12.13 -26.04 26.71
N ASP A 704 -11.06 -25.92 27.51
CA ASP A 704 -10.60 -26.96 28.42
C ASP A 704 -11.64 -27.27 29.50
N ARG A 705 -12.28 -26.25 30.06
CA ARG A 705 -13.31 -26.44 31.07
C ARG A 705 -14.60 -27.01 30.53
N HIS A 706 -15.02 -26.58 29.34
CA HIS A 706 -16.39 -26.81 28.90
C HIS A 706 -16.53 -27.71 27.65
N CYS A 707 -15.47 -27.95 26.88
CA CYS A 707 -15.58 -28.50 25.53
C CYS A 707 -14.78 -29.81 25.33
N ILE A 708 -13.57 -29.90 25.90
CA ILE A 708 -12.64 -31.00 25.59
C ILE A 708 -13.10 -32.36 26.12
N SER A 709 -14.00 -32.43 27.11
CA SER A 709 -14.59 -33.69 27.53
C SER A 709 -15.33 -34.42 26.40
N CYS A 710 -15.82 -33.66 25.39
CA CYS A 710 -16.46 -34.22 24.20
C CYS A 710 -15.59 -34.01 22.95
N HIS A 711 -14.76 -32.96 22.94
CA HIS A 711 -13.97 -32.51 21.80
C HIS A 711 -12.45 -32.55 22.06
N GLY A 712 -12.02 -33.52 22.84
CA GLY A 712 -10.60 -33.79 23.15
C GLY A 712 -9.85 -34.50 22.01
N LEU A 713 -8.65 -34.97 22.31
CA LEU A 713 -7.76 -35.66 21.35
C LEU A 713 -7.88 -37.18 21.49
N GLY A 714 -8.89 -37.75 20.89
CA GLY A 714 -8.96 -39.20 20.70
C GLY A 714 -9.82 -39.97 21.72
N GLU A 715 -10.24 -39.39 22.84
CA GLU A 715 -11.02 -40.08 23.88
C GLU A 715 -12.44 -39.51 24.10
N GLY A 716 -12.73 -38.39 23.46
CA GLY A 716 -14.06 -37.77 23.52
C GLY A 716 -15.08 -38.39 22.58
N ARG A 717 -16.35 -38.06 22.76
CA ARG A 717 -17.46 -38.51 21.93
C ARG A 717 -17.29 -38.11 20.43
N ARG A 718 -16.42 -37.13 20.12
CA ARG A 718 -16.15 -36.65 18.74
C ARG A 718 -14.66 -36.40 18.55
N PRO A 719 -13.81 -37.43 18.57
CA PRO A 719 -12.35 -37.27 18.42
C PRO A 719 -11.91 -36.61 17.10
N ALA A 720 -12.71 -36.73 16.05
CA ALA A 720 -12.42 -36.11 14.77
C ALA A 720 -12.67 -34.59 14.73
N PHE A 721 -13.21 -34.03 15.81
CA PHE A 721 -13.44 -32.59 15.96
C PHE A 721 -12.87 -32.12 17.30
N SER A 722 -11.56 -32.15 17.41
CA SER A 722 -10.85 -31.68 18.60
C SER A 722 -10.87 -30.14 18.69
N LEU A 723 -11.03 -29.60 19.89
CA LEU A 723 -10.92 -28.18 20.23
C LEU A 723 -9.67 -27.90 21.08
N VAL A 724 -8.66 -28.73 20.96
CA VAL A 724 -7.40 -28.59 21.70
C VAL A 724 -6.36 -27.87 20.86
N GLY A 725 -5.85 -26.76 21.38
CA GLY A 725 -4.75 -26.00 20.80
C GLY A 725 -5.01 -25.51 19.38
N THR A 726 -3.98 -25.43 18.59
CA THR A 726 -4.03 -24.97 17.19
C THR A 726 -4.98 -25.82 16.34
N ASN A 727 -5.03 -27.14 16.58
CA ASN A 727 -5.97 -28.01 15.89
C ASN A 727 -7.44 -27.64 16.15
N GLY A 728 -7.73 -27.13 17.34
CA GLY A 728 -9.07 -26.68 17.69
C GLY A 728 -9.54 -25.52 16.80
N VAL A 729 -8.70 -24.52 16.65
CA VAL A 729 -9.02 -23.37 15.78
C VAL A 729 -9.12 -23.79 14.30
N TYR A 730 -8.17 -24.60 13.83
CA TYR A 730 -8.21 -25.15 12.46
C TYR A 730 -9.50 -25.94 12.20
N ASN A 731 -9.92 -26.77 13.15
CA ASN A 731 -11.16 -27.53 13.04
C ASN A 731 -12.41 -26.63 13.02
N LEU A 732 -12.42 -25.57 13.82
CA LEU A 732 -13.50 -24.59 13.84
C LEU A 732 -13.62 -23.86 12.49
N ILE A 733 -12.48 -23.45 11.92
CA ILE A 733 -12.40 -22.79 10.61
C ILE A 733 -12.84 -23.76 9.51
N LYS A 734 -12.21 -24.93 9.43
CA LYS A 734 -12.50 -25.95 8.39
C LYS A 734 -13.96 -26.38 8.38
N ARG A 735 -14.60 -26.43 9.54
CA ARG A 735 -16.02 -26.79 9.67
C ARG A 735 -16.95 -25.59 9.67
N LYS A 736 -16.47 -24.42 9.28
CA LYS A 736 -17.25 -23.16 9.20
C LYS A 736 -17.99 -22.85 10.52
N GLN A 737 -17.36 -23.13 11.66
CA GLN A 737 -17.95 -22.81 12.97
C GLN A 737 -17.64 -21.39 13.41
N ILE A 738 -16.68 -20.76 12.79
CA ILE A 738 -16.29 -19.37 12.99
C ILE A 738 -16.46 -18.62 11.67
N SER A 739 -17.10 -17.46 11.73
CA SER A 739 -17.15 -16.49 10.64
C SER A 739 -16.03 -15.48 10.88
N PHE A 740 -15.15 -15.32 9.92
CA PHE A 740 -14.02 -14.40 9.97
C PHE A 740 -13.72 -13.86 8.58
N VAL A 741 -12.96 -12.81 8.50
CA VAL A 741 -12.53 -12.21 7.23
C VAL A 741 -11.12 -12.67 6.92
N ALA A 742 -10.98 -13.59 5.98
CA ALA A 742 -9.69 -14.16 5.57
C ALA A 742 -9.34 -13.88 4.10
N SER A 743 -10.29 -13.41 3.32
CA SER A 743 -10.06 -13.22 1.89
C SER A 743 -9.48 -11.85 1.59
N TYR A 744 -8.29 -11.82 1.02
CA TYR A 744 -7.72 -10.60 0.47
C TYR A 744 -8.49 -10.09 -0.79
N ARG A 745 -9.49 -10.84 -1.26
CA ARG A 745 -10.35 -10.48 -2.39
C ARG A 745 -11.78 -10.13 -1.97
N GLU A 746 -12.04 -9.97 -0.69
CA GLU A 746 -13.34 -9.55 -0.18
C GLU A 746 -13.51 -8.04 -0.36
N THR A 747 -14.11 -7.62 -1.44
CA THR A 747 -14.25 -6.21 -1.82
C THR A 747 -15.60 -5.62 -1.45
N ARG A 748 -16.60 -6.46 -1.16
CA ARG A 748 -17.94 -5.97 -0.86
C ARG A 748 -17.98 -5.19 0.45
N GLU A 749 -18.84 -4.21 0.49
CA GLU A 749 -19.17 -3.50 1.72
C GLU A 749 -19.78 -4.46 2.75
N SER A 750 -19.28 -4.43 3.98
CA SER A 750 -19.81 -5.25 5.07
C SER A 750 -21.24 -4.81 5.42
N LYS A 751 -22.09 -5.78 5.74
CA LYS A 751 -23.41 -5.53 6.29
C LYS A 751 -23.41 -5.79 7.80
N PRO A 752 -24.36 -5.22 8.55
CA PRO A 752 -24.48 -5.50 9.96
C PRO A 752 -24.58 -7.01 10.24
N TYR A 753 -23.82 -7.48 11.24
CA TYR A 753 -23.77 -8.89 11.66
C TYR A 753 -23.27 -9.90 10.60
N ASP A 754 -22.61 -9.45 9.54
CA ASP A 754 -22.13 -10.31 8.43
C ASP A 754 -20.97 -11.23 8.82
N TYR A 755 -20.19 -10.82 9.81
CA TYR A 755 -18.95 -11.50 10.18
C TYR A 755 -18.83 -11.72 11.71
N PHE A 756 -17.74 -12.34 12.11
CA PHE A 756 -17.25 -12.45 13.48
C PHE A 756 -18.20 -13.24 14.41
N ALA A 757 -18.27 -12.84 15.68
CA ALA A 757 -19.08 -13.55 16.67
C ALA A 757 -20.55 -13.66 16.25
N ALA A 758 -21.14 -12.59 15.78
CA ALA A 758 -22.56 -12.53 15.39
C ALA A 758 -22.92 -13.55 14.31
N ALA A 759 -22.06 -13.72 13.29
CA ALA A 759 -22.27 -14.67 12.21
C ALA A 759 -21.80 -16.09 12.54
N SER A 760 -21.01 -16.26 13.60
CA SER A 760 -20.36 -17.53 13.94
C SER A 760 -21.35 -18.56 14.51
N PRO A 761 -21.46 -19.77 13.90
CA PRO A 761 -22.24 -20.86 14.48
C PRO A 761 -21.78 -21.28 15.86
N LEU A 762 -20.47 -21.17 16.16
CA LEU A 762 -19.94 -21.43 17.51
C LEU A 762 -20.61 -20.53 18.55
N TRP A 763 -20.63 -19.21 18.31
CA TRP A 763 -21.27 -18.25 19.20
C TRP A 763 -22.74 -18.59 19.48
N LYS A 764 -23.49 -18.86 18.41
CA LYS A 764 -24.92 -19.21 18.50
C LYS A 764 -25.15 -20.48 19.31
N LYS A 765 -24.24 -21.46 19.23
CA LYS A 765 -24.32 -22.72 19.99
C LYS A 765 -23.99 -22.51 21.47
N VAL A 766 -22.87 -21.87 21.81
CA VAL A 766 -22.47 -21.70 23.20
C VAL A 766 -23.43 -20.81 23.98
N LYS A 767 -24.01 -19.80 23.33
CA LYS A 767 -25.01 -18.91 23.90
C LYS A 767 -26.31 -19.63 24.26
N ARG A 768 -26.71 -20.63 23.46
CA ARG A 768 -27.92 -21.45 23.71
C ARG A 768 -27.67 -22.60 24.70
N GLY A 769 -26.43 -22.83 25.08
CA GLY A 769 -25.99 -24.03 25.76
C GLY A 769 -25.81 -25.20 24.80
N HIS A 770 -24.62 -25.76 24.73
CA HIS A 770 -24.25 -26.88 23.87
C HIS A 770 -23.64 -28.00 24.66
N GLY A 771 -24.22 -29.22 24.55
CA GLY A 771 -23.65 -30.40 25.21
C GLY A 771 -23.62 -30.34 26.76
N GLY A 772 -24.46 -29.49 27.36
CA GLY A 772 -24.47 -29.29 28.82
C GLY A 772 -23.48 -28.21 29.30
N ALA A 773 -22.67 -27.64 28.41
CA ALA A 773 -21.77 -26.55 28.75
C ALA A 773 -22.54 -25.30 29.17
N LYS A 774 -22.17 -24.72 30.31
CA LYS A 774 -22.71 -23.47 30.85
C LYS A 774 -21.54 -22.49 31.02
N LEU A 775 -21.38 -21.60 30.09
CA LEU A 775 -20.33 -20.57 30.15
C LEU A 775 -20.79 -19.39 31.02
N SER A 776 -19.87 -18.79 31.75
CA SER A 776 -20.13 -17.54 32.46
C SER A 776 -20.33 -16.39 31.49
N LYS A 777 -20.80 -15.25 31.99
CA LYS A 777 -20.93 -14.03 31.19
C LYS A 777 -19.58 -13.56 30.66
N GLU A 778 -18.54 -13.62 31.50
CA GLU A 778 -17.17 -13.25 31.18
C GLU A 778 -16.57 -14.17 30.10
N GLU A 779 -16.81 -15.48 30.20
CA GLU A 779 -16.37 -16.46 29.21
C GLU A 779 -17.04 -16.25 27.87
N LEU A 780 -18.34 -15.95 27.87
CA LEU A 780 -19.05 -15.57 26.62
C LEU A 780 -18.49 -14.30 26.03
N GLN A 781 -18.25 -13.26 26.83
CA GLN A 781 -17.66 -12.01 26.35
C GLN A 781 -16.24 -12.22 25.80
N THR A 782 -15.42 -13.06 26.47
CA THR A 782 -14.07 -13.42 25.98
C THR A 782 -14.11 -14.11 24.62
N LEU A 783 -15.04 -15.06 24.44
CA LEU A 783 -15.23 -15.74 23.14
C LEU A 783 -15.74 -14.79 22.07
N ALA A 784 -16.66 -13.88 22.42
CA ALA A 784 -17.15 -12.87 21.49
C ALA A 784 -16.00 -11.95 21.04
N LEU A 785 -15.25 -11.42 22.00
CA LEU A 785 -14.10 -10.56 21.77
C LEU A 785 -13.07 -11.25 20.85
N TRP A 786 -12.72 -12.50 21.11
CA TRP A 786 -11.79 -13.27 20.27
C TRP A 786 -12.26 -13.36 18.81
N MET A 787 -13.53 -13.71 18.59
CA MET A 787 -14.10 -13.82 17.26
C MET A 787 -14.19 -12.44 16.57
N ASP A 788 -14.56 -11.40 17.31
CA ASP A 788 -14.70 -10.03 16.82
C ASP A 788 -13.35 -9.39 16.49
N LEU A 789 -12.28 -9.80 17.15
CA LEU A 789 -10.90 -9.44 16.79
C LEU A 789 -10.38 -10.23 15.57
N ASN A 790 -11.27 -10.91 14.84
CA ASN A 790 -10.97 -11.73 13.67
C ASN A 790 -10.09 -12.94 13.98
N VAL A 791 -10.38 -13.62 15.12
CA VAL A 791 -9.65 -14.81 15.61
C VAL A 791 -8.14 -14.58 15.67
N THR A 792 -7.71 -13.41 16.12
CA THR A 792 -6.30 -13.03 16.24
C THR A 792 -5.48 -14.13 16.95
N GLU A 793 -4.19 -14.19 16.71
CA GLU A 793 -3.25 -15.26 17.05
C GLU A 793 -3.41 -16.52 16.17
N PHE A 794 -4.58 -16.71 15.56
CA PHE A 794 -4.86 -17.85 14.66
C PHE A 794 -5.49 -17.42 13.34
N THR A 795 -5.44 -16.16 13.00
CA THR A 795 -5.75 -15.80 11.63
C THR A 795 -4.79 -16.51 10.71
N VAL A 796 -5.39 -17.01 9.68
CA VAL A 796 -4.75 -17.76 8.65
C VAL A 796 -3.49 -17.01 8.28
N GLY A 797 -2.36 -17.58 8.53
CA GLY A 797 -1.10 -17.00 8.23
C GLY A 797 -0.32 -16.48 9.38
N GLY A 798 -0.91 -16.22 10.46
CA GLY A 798 -0.14 -15.93 11.66
C GLY A 798 0.83 -17.06 11.96
N GLY A 799 1.89 -17.14 11.17
CA GLY A 799 3.01 -17.99 11.47
C GLY A 799 2.76 -19.49 11.47
N TYR A 800 1.83 -19.97 10.67
CA TYR A 800 1.67 -21.39 10.43
C TYR A 800 2.59 -21.95 9.37
N SER A 801 3.71 -21.37 9.14
CA SER A 801 4.79 -22.08 8.52
C SER A 801 5.23 -23.19 9.46
N TRP A 802 4.62 -24.34 9.31
CA TRP A 802 5.03 -25.59 9.93
C TRP A 802 6.49 -25.93 9.62
N ASN A 803 7.07 -25.28 8.62
CA ASN A 803 8.46 -25.34 8.20
C ASN A 803 9.23 -24.11 8.65
N ARG A 804 9.10 -23.71 9.90
CA ARG A 804 9.98 -22.65 10.40
C ARG A 804 11.43 -23.06 10.36
N PRO A 805 12.33 -22.19 9.86
CA PRO A 805 13.77 -22.39 10.00
C PRO A 805 14.25 -22.50 11.44
N GLU A 806 13.36 -22.29 12.40
CA GLU A 806 13.61 -22.22 13.84
C GLU A 806 13.14 -23.45 14.62
N SER A 807 12.69 -24.51 13.93
CA SER A 807 12.38 -25.74 14.63
C SER A 807 13.66 -26.26 15.28
N ARG A 808 13.71 -26.22 16.59
CA ARG A 808 14.86 -26.74 17.35
C ARG A 808 14.90 -28.25 17.30
N ASP A 809 16.09 -28.79 17.26
CA ASP A 809 16.28 -30.22 17.43
C ASP A 809 15.83 -30.65 18.81
N ALA A 810 15.34 -31.87 18.91
CA ALA A 810 15.08 -32.48 20.19
C ALA A 810 16.38 -32.65 20.99
N ASP A 811 16.33 -32.36 22.26
CA ASP A 811 17.37 -32.73 23.22
C ASP A 811 17.05 -34.15 23.76
N PRO A 812 17.87 -35.15 23.51
CA PRO A 812 17.54 -36.55 23.86
C PRO A 812 17.28 -36.78 25.35
N ALA A 813 17.99 -36.08 26.23
CA ALA A 813 17.78 -36.18 27.66
C ALA A 813 16.47 -35.54 28.09
N GLY A 814 16.19 -34.34 27.58
CA GLY A 814 14.94 -33.63 27.83
C GLY A 814 13.73 -34.34 27.23
N GLU A 815 13.85 -34.89 26.02
CA GLU A 815 12.79 -35.70 25.41
C GLU A 815 12.47 -36.92 26.27
N THR A 816 13.48 -37.61 26.78
CA THR A 816 13.29 -38.77 27.68
C THR A 816 12.53 -38.39 28.95
N ALA A 817 12.92 -37.28 29.58
CA ALA A 817 12.25 -36.75 30.79
C ALA A 817 10.80 -36.35 30.51
N LEU A 818 10.56 -35.67 29.35
CA LEU A 818 9.20 -35.29 28.93
C LEU A 818 8.33 -36.53 28.71
N ARG A 819 8.86 -37.53 27.98
CA ARG A 819 8.12 -38.78 27.71
C ARG A 819 7.80 -39.58 28.99
N ALA A 820 8.70 -39.58 29.96
CA ALA A 820 8.44 -40.18 31.26
C ALA A 820 7.29 -39.47 31.98
N ALA A 821 7.30 -38.13 32.03
CA ALA A 821 6.22 -37.36 32.63
C ALA A 821 4.88 -37.53 31.85
N VAL A 822 4.93 -37.60 30.52
CA VAL A 822 3.74 -37.87 29.70
C VAL A 822 3.17 -39.27 29.98
N ARG A 823 4.04 -40.27 30.13
CA ARG A 823 3.63 -41.64 30.49
C ARG A 823 2.92 -41.68 31.82
N GLU A 824 3.47 -41.00 32.81
CA GLU A 824 2.90 -40.88 34.15
C GLU A 824 1.52 -40.22 34.13
N ALA A 825 1.39 -39.07 33.46
CA ALA A 825 0.18 -38.22 33.47
C ALA A 825 -0.90 -38.68 32.48
N LEU A 826 -0.53 -39.21 31.30
CA LEU A 826 -1.41 -39.44 30.15
C LEU A 826 -1.38 -40.85 29.60
N GLY A 827 -0.53 -41.73 30.18
CA GLY A 827 -0.39 -43.13 29.78
C GLY A 827 0.55 -43.41 28.61
N GLU A 828 0.89 -44.69 28.43
CA GLU A 828 1.89 -45.16 27.47
C GLU A 828 1.51 -44.81 26.01
N LYS A 829 0.21 -44.92 25.68
CA LYS A 829 -0.27 -44.64 24.29
C LYS A 829 0.01 -43.22 23.84
N VAL A 830 -0.03 -42.25 24.73
CA VAL A 830 0.28 -40.85 24.44
C VAL A 830 1.81 -40.66 24.42
N ALA A 831 2.52 -41.24 25.38
CA ALA A 831 3.98 -41.15 25.47
C ALA A 831 4.71 -41.77 24.27
N ALA A 832 4.11 -42.76 23.64
CA ALA A 832 4.65 -43.42 22.43
C ALA A 832 4.42 -42.64 21.10
N GLN A 833 3.69 -41.53 21.14
CA GLN A 833 3.47 -40.75 19.94
C GLN A 833 4.79 -40.09 19.42
N PRO A 834 4.89 -39.80 18.11
CA PRO A 834 6.04 -39.07 17.59
C PRO A 834 6.28 -37.76 18.36
N PHE A 835 7.54 -37.38 18.55
CA PHE A 835 7.90 -36.16 19.31
C PHE A 835 7.20 -34.92 18.77
N ASP A 836 7.17 -34.77 17.45
CA ASP A 836 6.49 -33.65 16.79
C ASP A 836 4.97 -33.68 16.89
N ALA A 837 4.40 -34.78 17.34
CA ALA A 837 2.97 -34.87 17.68
C ALA A 837 2.67 -34.38 19.11
N LEU A 838 3.69 -34.25 19.94
CA LEU A 838 3.57 -33.80 21.33
C LEU A 838 4.13 -32.39 21.55
N VAL A 839 5.21 -32.07 20.83
CA VAL A 839 6.00 -30.83 21.02
C VAL A 839 6.00 -29.99 19.76
N ASN A 840 5.71 -28.72 19.89
CA ASN A 840 5.93 -27.74 18.84
C ASN A 840 7.36 -27.18 18.99
N ARG A 841 8.25 -27.57 18.07
CA ARG A 841 9.67 -27.21 18.15
C ARG A 841 9.94 -25.71 17.94
N GLY A 842 9.03 -24.97 17.36
CA GLY A 842 9.17 -23.53 17.11
C GLY A 842 8.45 -22.65 18.14
N MET A 843 7.40 -23.18 18.80
CA MET A 843 6.59 -22.48 19.80
C MET A 843 6.22 -23.39 20.94
N GLU A 844 7.04 -23.43 21.99
CA GLU A 844 6.91 -24.35 23.11
C GLU A 844 5.56 -24.26 23.78
N GLU A 845 5.06 -23.04 23.95
CA GLU A 845 3.76 -22.76 24.57
C GLU A 845 2.57 -23.31 23.77
N ARG A 846 2.80 -23.71 22.52
CA ARG A 846 1.81 -24.33 21.64
C ARG A 846 1.99 -25.82 21.48
N SER A 847 2.84 -26.43 22.29
CA SER A 847 3.02 -27.85 22.28
C SER A 847 1.76 -28.58 22.67
N ARG A 848 1.38 -29.61 21.90
CA ARG A 848 0.15 -30.38 22.10
C ARG A 848 0.04 -31.00 23.48
N VAL A 849 1.18 -31.43 24.04
CA VAL A 849 1.20 -32.02 25.38
C VAL A 849 0.63 -31.11 26.46
N LEU A 850 0.79 -29.80 26.33
CA LEU A 850 0.27 -28.81 27.28
C LEU A 850 -1.27 -28.79 27.36
N TRP A 851 -1.93 -29.28 26.33
CA TRP A 851 -3.38 -29.30 26.22
C TRP A 851 -3.98 -30.66 26.55
N LEU A 852 -3.11 -31.66 26.70
CA LEU A 852 -3.50 -33.01 27.12
C LEU A 852 -3.43 -33.18 28.61
N VAL A 853 -2.55 -32.46 29.30
CA VAL A 853 -2.41 -32.47 30.75
C VAL A 853 -3.44 -31.57 31.40
N LYS A 854 -3.68 -31.80 32.71
CA LYS A 854 -4.56 -30.96 33.48
C LYS A 854 -4.05 -29.50 33.53
N PRO A 855 -4.96 -28.52 33.66
CA PRO A 855 -4.55 -27.10 33.67
C PRO A 855 -3.48 -26.77 34.72
N GLU A 856 -3.58 -27.39 35.92
CA GLU A 856 -2.64 -27.22 37.00
C GLU A 856 -1.21 -27.75 36.69
N ASP A 857 -1.07 -28.70 35.77
CA ASP A 857 0.21 -29.31 35.40
C ASP A 857 0.90 -28.56 34.23
N ARG A 858 0.24 -27.62 33.56
CA ARG A 858 0.73 -27.00 32.33
C ARG A 858 2.07 -26.33 32.49
N ASP A 859 2.28 -25.62 33.57
CA ASP A 859 3.56 -24.93 33.80
C ASP A 859 4.71 -25.93 34.02
N ARG A 860 4.44 -27.05 34.69
CA ARG A 860 5.40 -28.15 34.82
C ARG A 860 5.77 -28.70 33.43
N PHE A 861 4.74 -29.01 32.64
CA PHE A 861 4.95 -29.57 31.30
C PHE A 861 5.56 -28.57 30.33
N LEU A 862 5.28 -27.28 30.44
CA LEU A 862 5.96 -26.25 29.63
C LEU A 862 7.47 -26.21 29.92
N ARG A 863 7.89 -26.33 31.18
CA ARG A 863 9.30 -26.45 31.54
C ARG A 863 9.92 -27.70 30.92
N LEU A 864 9.26 -28.84 30.94
CA LEU A 864 9.72 -30.09 30.33
C LEU A 864 9.81 -29.99 28.82
N VAL A 865 8.83 -29.35 28.17
CA VAL A 865 8.87 -29.06 26.75
C VAL A 865 10.06 -28.20 26.41
N LYS A 866 10.29 -27.12 27.15
CA LYS A 866 11.48 -26.25 26.92
C LYS A 866 12.80 -27.01 27.09
N ALA A 867 12.88 -27.87 28.10
CA ALA A 867 14.04 -28.71 28.35
C ALA A 867 14.22 -29.83 27.30
N SER A 868 13.14 -30.24 26.63
CA SER A 868 13.19 -31.28 25.59
C SER A 868 13.67 -30.78 24.22
N LEU A 869 13.98 -29.50 24.13
CA LEU A 869 14.47 -28.86 22.91
C LEU A 869 15.87 -28.32 23.15
N LYS A 870 16.78 -28.48 22.20
CA LYS A 870 18.09 -27.86 22.25
C LYS A 870 17.92 -26.34 22.41
N PRO A 871 18.84 -25.66 23.10
CA PRO A 871 18.81 -24.19 23.16
C PRO A 871 18.69 -23.64 21.74
N LYS A 872 17.91 -22.55 21.58
CA LYS A 872 17.90 -21.85 20.30
C LYS A 872 19.36 -21.52 19.96
N PRO A 873 19.88 -21.96 18.78
CA PRO A 873 21.14 -21.42 18.33
C PRO A 873 21.03 -19.92 18.41
N ALA A 874 22.09 -19.24 18.79
CA ALA A 874 22.15 -17.79 18.75
C ALA A 874 22.13 -17.27 17.30
N GLN A 875 21.26 -17.82 16.47
CA GLN A 875 21.07 -17.49 15.06
C GLN A 875 19.85 -16.61 14.88
N ASP A 876 20.15 -15.44 14.44
CA ASP A 876 19.46 -14.65 13.43
C ASP A 876 17.98 -14.91 13.22
N ILE A 877 17.23 -14.73 14.27
CA ILE A 877 15.92 -14.18 14.11
C ILE A 877 16.15 -12.68 14.17
N LEU A 878 15.97 -12.01 13.06
CA LEU A 878 16.05 -10.57 12.98
C LEU A 878 15.15 -9.96 14.07
N GLY A 879 15.74 -9.58 15.18
CA GLY A 879 15.05 -9.05 16.34
C GLY A 879 15.68 -9.40 17.68
N THR A 880 16.20 -10.60 17.85
CA THR A 880 16.87 -10.97 19.12
C THR A 880 17.89 -12.06 18.86
N CYS A 881 19.15 -11.72 18.77
CA CYS A 881 20.18 -12.75 18.77
C CYS A 881 20.42 -13.36 20.18
N GLY A 882 19.69 -12.86 21.19
CA GLY A 882 19.85 -13.34 22.57
C GLY A 882 21.21 -13.08 23.22
N ARG A 883 22.08 -12.35 22.53
CA ARG A 883 23.41 -11.95 23.01
C ARG A 883 23.37 -10.53 23.55
N ASP A 884 24.42 -10.18 24.29
CA ASP A 884 24.60 -8.85 24.86
C ASP A 884 24.74 -7.75 23.79
N ASP A 885 24.81 -6.51 24.23
CA ASP A 885 24.92 -5.32 23.37
C ASP A 885 26.24 -5.29 22.55
N ALA A 886 27.21 -6.14 22.86
CA ALA A 886 28.47 -6.26 22.14
C ALA A 886 28.40 -7.22 20.95
N CYS A 887 27.30 -7.92 20.71
CA CYS A 887 27.16 -8.86 19.61
C CYS A 887 27.31 -8.17 18.25
N GLU A 888 28.22 -8.70 17.41
CA GLU A 888 28.54 -8.17 16.08
C GLU A 888 27.82 -8.90 14.93
N CYS A 889 26.82 -9.75 15.22
CA CYS A 889 26.06 -10.38 14.12
C CYS A 889 25.27 -9.31 13.32
N ASN A 890 24.87 -9.68 12.08
CA ASN A 890 24.15 -8.79 11.16
C ASN A 890 22.93 -8.14 11.81
N SER A 891 22.12 -8.91 12.52
CA SER A 891 20.91 -8.41 13.16
C SER A 891 21.19 -7.40 14.25
N CYS A 892 22.23 -7.63 15.06
CA CYS A 892 22.60 -6.68 16.11
C CYS A 892 23.28 -5.44 15.53
N TRP A 893 24.07 -5.59 14.48
CA TRP A 893 24.69 -4.48 13.79
C TRP A 893 23.64 -3.56 13.16
N ILE A 894 22.65 -4.12 12.44
CA ILE A 894 21.55 -3.37 11.85
C ILE A 894 20.73 -2.70 12.98
N ARG A 895 20.42 -3.42 14.05
CA ARG A 895 19.65 -2.91 15.20
C ARG A 895 20.34 -1.73 15.92
N ARG A 896 21.67 -1.72 15.98
CA ARG A 896 22.45 -0.59 16.50
C ARG A 896 22.60 0.56 15.50
N GLY A 897 21.78 0.57 14.47
CA GLY A 897 21.75 1.64 13.51
C GLY A 897 22.63 1.46 12.29
N GLY A 898 23.33 0.34 12.12
CA GLY A 898 24.12 -0.05 10.95
C GLY A 898 24.22 0.99 9.83
N TYR A 899 23.41 0.81 8.79
CA TYR A 899 23.31 1.77 7.69
C TYR A 899 22.60 3.08 8.07
N ASN A 900 21.78 3.07 9.11
CA ASN A 900 20.97 4.22 9.53
C ASN A 900 21.61 5.04 10.67
N ASP A 901 22.80 4.67 11.15
CA ASP A 901 23.50 5.45 12.17
C ASP A 901 23.82 6.85 11.62
N PRO A 902 23.29 7.94 12.21
CA PRO A 902 23.55 9.30 11.75
C PRO A 902 25.03 9.66 11.67
N LYS A 903 25.87 9.06 12.52
CA LYS A 903 27.32 9.25 12.50
C LYS A 903 28.00 8.57 11.31
N ARG A 904 27.34 7.60 10.68
CA ARG A 904 27.83 6.85 9.51
C ARG A 904 27.26 7.35 8.19
N LEU A 905 26.27 8.24 8.25
CA LEU A 905 25.77 8.91 7.06
C LEU A 905 26.88 9.74 6.45
N GLN A 906 27.24 9.41 5.25
CA GLN A 906 28.19 10.23 4.49
C GLN A 906 27.40 11.15 3.58
N PRO A 907 27.62 12.47 3.67
CA PRO A 907 27.00 13.39 2.74
C PRO A 907 27.48 13.08 1.33
N THR A 908 26.60 13.19 0.39
CA THR A 908 26.97 13.15 -1.03
C THR A 908 27.99 14.24 -1.34
N LYS A 909 29.08 13.87 -1.97
CA LYS A 909 30.09 14.87 -2.42
C LYS A 909 29.49 15.67 -3.58
N ILE A 910 28.99 16.82 -3.24
CA ILE A 910 28.55 17.83 -4.21
C ILE A 910 29.79 18.56 -4.69
N ARG A 911 29.98 18.63 -6.02
CA ARG A 911 31.14 19.25 -6.67
C ARG A 911 30.93 20.73 -6.93
#